data_d459de9eae4402e37d3b3be092790fc0
#
_entry.id   d459de9eae4402e37d3b3be092790fc0
#
_cell.length_a   1.000
_cell.length_b   1.000
_cell.length_c   1.000
_cell.angle_alpha   90.00
_cell.angle_beta   90.00
_cell.angle_gamma   90.00
#
_symmetry.space_group_name_H-M   'P 1'
#
loop_
_entity.id
_entity.type
_entity.pdbx_description
1 polymer ?
#
loop_
_entity_poly.entity_id
_entity_poly.type
_entity_poly.pdbx_seq_one_letter_code
_entity_poly.pdbx_strand_id
1 'polypeptide(L)'
;MKYSKSVTWFFLLTALLAPVVLHAADADNQQQLTIKGVVIDEQNQPVPDAKVYVDHYQLGRDRMETRTDNQGKFALKATAARFSGQVLVVMSDSLMAQYLLPWQNIAADSSLQNLKLQVRPPKLVELEVVDQNEQPIAAAHAGIMDHDHAWGTGTTDEQGKIAFQVPYDVEIKFVGAISDDHGADYRAFTLDRDQSGDQLTKPPAFPDHPVRLKLDGTTPLKVKVQTPDGKPLAGIKVYPWLLNKPGEPRELNLGSLFYGNHLLEQTTDAEGITVFKWIPHWQKQQLVIWPHTEDYNNVRGTYHPATGKGLLTMELDQLVPISGQVRQADGTPAKGITVTAVGDGYQADTFRESVTTDDDGRYSLKVSPYMVYLVVAGNQTQASTPRTDFAVMPEQPVTDLDFKLRPATRLYGRVTLGPQRKPVAGQEIHIFHRGRGSVKLKEKQKPSIQARTFSALPNIVHRLTTDKNGTYEIFVGSGNFTVRGPSQTENQRFTIGQEREKEVNFHMERPEKGFLTGTVVTGNPPQPVPDARITGIYRSQKAGFGLQAVTDASGKFKVERELFNTLLCARTRDQKFAGLVEIGPDEKTVTIPLQLVGSVRGQLIDEENDQPLKNQELQYGVEIRMGKEFITYRNGFGETLHADAAGKFELKKLVVGQEYKLSIIIHPQDKPRSTLYRRVKVFTLTDSQQLDLGKLKVKPRYTPYKPPTIDERIAAAYDTKGTPEERYASAAKIARLTNQYLLILYGDRSSEAVRQFMTLRYNDKEIRNLMPSFRLLVSEEGEANTLSEKAREIQKNLGLESTAPQPGLFIFDAQSKQQAESSFAKLSTDGKINQEKLLKFLKANQYPIRDANELLETALKQAKEQNKRVIVQETATWCGPCRLLSLYLDRERKIWERDYIWIKLDHRWTGTHEIMKKLRNDAPGGIPWWAILDADGKILVTSNNDQDEDQNIGFPSSTSGREHYKKMLEKTAIRLNDTEINELVDALKQKDD
;
A
#
# COMPACT_ATOMS: atom_id res chain seq x y z
N MET A 1 21.49 8.25 0.29
CA MET A 1 20.43 9.28 0.25
C MET A 1 19.12 8.65 0.67
N LYS A 2 18.51 9.21 1.71
CA LYS A 2 17.45 8.62 2.56
C LYS A 2 16.05 8.84 1.96
N TYR A 3 15.69 8.15 0.90
CA TYR A 3 14.36 8.28 0.30
C TYR A 3 13.33 7.25 0.74
N SER A 4 13.72 6.22 1.52
CA SER A 4 12.78 5.19 1.95
C SER A 4 12.13 5.45 3.31
N LYS A 5 12.58 6.46 4.04
CA LYS A 5 12.07 6.73 5.40
C LYS A 5 10.86 7.66 5.46
N SER A 6 10.55 8.37 4.37
CA SER A 6 9.43 9.31 4.33
C SER A 6 8.05 8.66 4.14
N VAL A 7 7.97 7.40 3.74
CA VAL A 7 6.68 6.75 3.42
C VAL A 7 5.99 6.19 4.66
N THR A 8 6.71 5.86 5.71
CA THR A 8 6.14 5.25 6.92
C THR A 8 5.61 6.27 7.93
N TRP A 9 6.10 7.50 7.87
CA TRP A 9 5.68 8.61 8.75
C TRP A 9 4.30 9.19 8.43
N PHE A 10 3.84 9.00 7.22
CA PHE A 10 2.64 9.65 6.71
C PHE A 10 1.33 9.16 7.32
N PHE A 11 1.32 8.07 8.09
CA PHE A 11 0.06 7.54 8.65
C PHE A 11 -0.22 7.92 10.12
N LEU A 12 0.76 8.47 10.84
CA LEU A 12 0.50 9.00 12.18
C LEU A 12 0.47 10.54 12.22
N LEU A 13 1.11 11.23 11.26
CA LEU A 13 1.11 12.69 11.16
C LEU A 13 0.05 13.27 10.22
N THR A 14 -0.63 12.48 9.40
CA THR A 14 -1.73 12.95 8.54
C THR A 14 -2.99 13.34 9.29
N ALA A 15 -3.05 13.09 10.59
CA ALA A 15 -4.05 13.74 11.45
C ALA A 15 -3.67 15.19 11.82
N LEU A 16 -2.44 15.64 11.51
CA LEU A 16 -1.87 16.88 12.06
C LEU A 16 -1.56 17.98 11.05
N LEU A 17 -1.56 17.74 9.73
CA LEU A 17 -0.97 18.71 8.79
C LEU A 17 -1.67 18.80 7.41
N ALA A 18 -2.98 18.66 7.37
CA ALA A 18 -3.72 19.49 6.43
C ALA A 18 -3.94 20.84 7.14
N PRO A 19 -3.71 22.00 6.55
CA PRO A 19 -4.39 23.16 7.00
C PRO A 19 -5.88 22.82 6.90
N VAL A 20 -6.49 22.47 8.02
CA VAL A 20 -7.94 22.47 8.12
C VAL A 20 -8.29 23.94 7.95
N VAL A 21 -8.56 24.34 6.74
CA VAL A 21 -9.47 25.42 6.51
C VAL A 21 -10.75 24.91 7.19
N LEU A 22 -10.97 25.35 8.40
CA LEU A 22 -12.23 25.21 9.09
C LEU A 22 -13.26 25.97 8.26
N HIS A 23 -13.79 25.30 7.22
CA HIS A 23 -14.96 25.78 6.54
C HIS A 23 -16.16 25.44 7.43
N ALA A 24 -17.11 26.35 7.49
CA ALA A 24 -18.30 26.38 8.34
C ALA A 24 -19.17 25.10 8.40
N ALA A 25 -18.80 24.02 7.72
CA ALA A 25 -19.52 22.75 7.71
C ALA A 25 -19.30 21.87 8.95
N ASP A 26 -18.29 22.14 9.77
CA ASP A 26 -18.10 21.46 11.07
C ASP A 26 -18.80 22.16 12.23
N ALA A 27 -19.46 23.30 11.99
CA ALA A 27 -20.10 24.11 13.05
C ALA A 27 -21.31 23.42 13.68
N ASP A 28 -22.03 22.59 12.94
CA ASP A 28 -23.26 21.94 13.42
C ASP A 28 -23.06 20.61 14.16
N ASN A 29 -21.83 20.06 14.15
CA ASN A 29 -21.48 18.83 14.89
C ASN A 29 -20.47 19.08 16.03
N GLN A 30 -20.31 20.32 16.45
CA GLN A 30 -19.45 20.68 17.57
C GLN A 30 -20.15 20.29 18.89
N GLN A 31 -19.81 19.12 19.39
CA GLN A 31 -20.26 18.68 20.72
C GLN A 31 -19.64 19.60 21.77
N GLN A 32 -20.47 20.39 22.45
CA GLN A 32 -20.01 21.21 23.59
C GLN A 32 -19.65 20.29 24.75
N LEU A 33 -18.41 20.38 25.19
CA LEU A 33 -17.85 19.65 26.32
C LEU A 33 -17.61 20.61 27.46
N THR A 34 -17.85 20.13 28.67
CA THR A 34 -17.44 20.88 29.87
C THR A 34 -16.36 20.08 30.58
N ILE A 35 -15.14 20.64 30.67
CA ILE A 35 -14.03 20.11 31.45
C ILE A 35 -14.14 20.71 32.87
N LYS A 36 -14.17 19.86 33.91
CA LYS A 36 -14.30 20.29 35.30
C LYS A 36 -13.17 19.74 36.15
N GLY A 37 -12.78 20.52 37.13
CA GLY A 37 -11.76 20.08 38.07
C GLY A 37 -11.52 21.06 39.20
N VAL A 38 -10.47 20.79 39.99
CA VAL A 38 -9.96 21.63 41.01
C VAL A 38 -8.46 21.87 40.81
N VAL A 39 -8.04 23.10 40.99
CA VAL A 39 -6.63 23.52 41.00
C VAL A 39 -6.16 23.66 42.45
N ILE A 40 -5.06 23.00 42.74
CA ILE A 40 -4.43 23.00 44.06
C ILE A 40 -2.93 23.32 43.96
N ASP A 41 -2.34 23.82 45.03
CA ASP A 41 -0.89 23.96 45.18
C ASP A 41 -0.22 22.66 45.68
N GLU A 42 1.07 22.72 45.96
CA GLU A 42 1.86 21.60 46.50
C GLU A 42 1.45 21.18 47.91
N GLN A 43 0.83 22.09 48.66
CA GLN A 43 0.29 21.85 50.00
C GLN A 43 -1.17 21.39 49.97
N ASN A 44 -1.72 21.06 48.79
CA ASN A 44 -3.12 20.69 48.53
C ASN A 44 -4.13 21.82 48.92
N GLN A 45 -3.69 23.09 48.99
CA GLN A 45 -4.60 24.21 49.18
C GLN A 45 -5.23 24.62 47.83
N PRO A 46 -6.51 24.99 47.77
CA PRO A 46 -7.14 25.48 46.56
C PRO A 46 -6.47 26.77 46.07
N VAL A 47 -6.28 26.89 44.78
CA VAL A 47 -5.71 28.08 44.13
C VAL A 47 -6.84 28.87 43.46
N PRO A 48 -7.28 29.99 44.06
CA PRO A 48 -8.31 30.83 43.48
C PRO A 48 -7.77 31.69 42.34
N ASP A 49 -8.67 32.12 41.44
CA ASP A 49 -8.39 33.02 40.33
C ASP A 49 -7.33 32.51 39.32
N ALA A 50 -6.98 31.24 39.37
CA ALA A 50 -6.08 30.65 38.41
C ALA A 50 -6.75 30.58 37.02
N LYS A 51 -6.03 31.03 36.00
CA LYS A 51 -6.47 30.94 34.61
C LYS A 51 -6.34 29.51 34.10
N VAL A 52 -7.42 28.94 33.59
CA VAL A 52 -7.45 27.59 32.96
C VAL A 52 -7.87 27.74 31.51
N TYR A 53 -7.05 27.27 30.61
CA TYR A 53 -7.35 27.37 29.16
C TYR A 53 -6.85 26.16 28.40
N VAL A 54 -7.49 25.90 27.24
CA VAL A 54 -6.99 24.92 26.26
C VAL A 54 -6.06 25.64 25.29
N ASP A 55 -4.85 25.17 25.18
CA ASP A 55 -3.87 25.65 24.20
C ASP A 55 -3.67 24.65 23.05
N HIS A 56 -3.67 25.17 21.84
CA HIS A 56 -3.43 24.41 20.63
C HIS A 56 -2.85 25.33 19.55
N TYR A 57 -1.80 24.90 18.89
CA TYR A 57 -1.09 25.73 17.91
C TYR A 57 -1.97 26.26 16.75
N GLN A 58 -3.11 25.60 16.47
CA GLN A 58 -4.04 26.02 15.40
C GLN A 58 -5.18 26.93 15.89
N LEU A 59 -5.43 27.07 17.19
CA LEU A 59 -6.57 27.84 17.69
C LEU A 59 -6.35 29.36 17.72
N GLY A 60 -5.14 29.80 17.41
CA GLY A 60 -4.82 31.22 17.18
C GLY A 60 -5.32 32.20 18.23
N ARG A 61 -6.44 32.83 17.99
CA ARG A 61 -6.97 33.93 18.83
C ARG A 61 -8.13 33.55 19.76
N ASP A 62 -8.79 32.40 19.50
CA ASP A 62 -9.99 32.01 20.23
C ASP A 62 -9.67 30.97 21.30
N ARG A 63 -8.85 31.36 22.30
CA ARG A 63 -8.57 30.51 23.44
C ARG A 63 -9.83 30.30 24.26
N MET A 64 -10.24 29.05 24.42
CA MET A 64 -11.28 28.69 25.39
C MET A 64 -10.67 28.74 26.78
N GLU A 65 -11.15 29.67 27.64
CA GLU A 65 -10.58 29.92 28.97
C GLU A 65 -11.64 30.12 30.04
N THR A 66 -11.26 29.86 31.26
CA THR A 66 -12.04 30.10 32.46
C THR A 66 -11.09 30.44 33.63
N ARG A 67 -11.65 30.81 34.79
CA ARG A 67 -10.87 30.98 36.03
C ARG A 67 -11.42 30.10 37.15
N THR A 68 -10.59 29.78 38.11
CA THR A 68 -10.98 29.04 39.31
C THR A 68 -11.71 29.95 40.31
N ASP A 69 -12.68 29.37 41.01
CA ASP A 69 -13.37 30.03 42.14
C ASP A 69 -12.50 30.01 43.41
N ASN A 70 -13.07 30.57 44.52
CA ASN A 70 -12.40 30.62 45.84
C ASN A 70 -12.07 29.23 46.41
N GLN A 71 -12.65 28.15 45.87
CA GLN A 71 -12.38 26.77 46.25
C GLN A 71 -11.44 26.07 45.24
N GLY A 72 -10.83 26.84 44.33
CA GLY A 72 -9.99 26.32 43.27
C GLY A 72 -10.72 25.54 42.18
N LYS A 73 -12.06 25.54 42.17
CA LYS A 73 -12.85 24.79 41.20
C LYS A 73 -13.00 25.55 39.87
N PHE A 74 -12.99 24.82 38.76
CA PHE A 74 -13.23 25.37 37.42
C PHE A 74 -14.23 24.53 36.62
N ALA A 75 -14.90 25.19 35.70
CA ALA A 75 -15.70 24.55 34.64
C ALA A 75 -15.44 25.26 33.31
N LEU A 76 -14.66 24.61 32.42
CA LEU A 76 -14.29 25.13 31.12
C LEU A 76 -15.23 24.58 30.08
N LYS A 77 -15.98 25.43 29.39
CA LYS A 77 -16.76 25.06 28.22
C LYS A 77 -15.83 25.02 27.00
N ALA A 78 -15.71 23.89 26.38
CA ALA A 78 -14.86 23.67 25.21
C ALA A 78 -15.67 23.07 24.05
N THR A 79 -15.32 23.44 22.86
CA THR A 79 -15.93 22.91 21.66
C THR A 79 -15.01 21.84 21.10
N ALA A 80 -15.45 20.57 21.11
CA ALA A 80 -14.64 19.43 20.68
C ALA A 80 -14.72 19.25 19.17
N ALA A 81 -13.87 19.90 18.41
CA ALA A 81 -13.74 19.56 17.01
C ALA A 81 -12.79 18.36 16.79
N ARG A 82 -11.63 18.31 17.36
CA ARG A 82 -10.64 17.20 17.43
C ARG A 82 -9.53 17.66 18.36
N PHE A 83 -9.37 17.00 19.48
CA PHE A 83 -8.30 17.36 20.46
C PHE A 83 -7.02 16.54 20.22
N SER A 84 -6.47 16.55 19.03
CA SER A 84 -5.14 15.98 18.84
C SER A 84 -4.06 16.97 19.28
N GLY A 85 -3.29 16.62 20.30
CA GLY A 85 -2.20 17.47 20.80
C GLY A 85 -2.63 18.72 21.59
N GLN A 86 -3.87 18.77 22.10
CA GLN A 86 -4.31 19.88 22.95
C GLN A 86 -3.91 19.68 24.39
N VAL A 87 -3.49 20.75 25.01
CA VAL A 87 -3.07 20.79 26.39
C VAL A 87 -3.95 21.76 27.18
N LEU A 88 -4.47 21.28 28.32
CA LEU A 88 -5.10 22.14 29.30
C LEU A 88 -3.99 22.76 30.16
N VAL A 89 -3.85 24.05 30.06
CA VAL A 89 -2.83 24.80 30.82
C VAL A 89 -3.50 25.56 31.94
N VAL A 90 -2.87 25.54 33.12
CA VAL A 90 -3.26 26.33 34.30
C VAL A 90 -2.15 27.30 34.65
N MET A 91 -2.50 28.56 34.85
CA MET A 91 -1.58 29.62 35.23
C MET A 91 -2.16 30.43 36.41
N SER A 92 -1.35 30.66 37.42
CA SER A 92 -1.51 31.64 38.46
C SER A 92 -0.22 32.46 38.52
N ASP A 93 -0.18 33.59 39.20
CA ASP A 93 0.91 34.59 39.18
C ASP A 93 2.34 34.02 39.13
N SER A 94 2.61 32.94 39.86
CA SER A 94 3.93 32.29 39.89
C SER A 94 3.89 30.77 39.82
N LEU A 95 2.73 30.21 39.46
CA LEU A 95 2.53 28.73 39.42
C LEU A 95 1.91 28.30 38.11
N MET A 96 2.32 27.13 37.61
CA MET A 96 1.81 26.54 36.36
C MET A 96 1.54 25.05 36.52
N ALA A 97 0.60 24.54 35.72
CA ALA A 97 0.40 23.13 35.51
C ALA A 97 -0.07 22.85 34.06
N GLN A 98 0.11 21.64 33.62
CA GLN A 98 -0.46 21.14 32.37
C GLN A 98 -1.24 19.86 32.59
N TYR A 99 -2.15 19.58 31.65
CA TYR A 99 -2.79 18.26 31.48
C TYR A 99 -3.00 17.96 30.01
N LEU A 100 -2.40 16.89 29.54
CA LEU A 100 -2.56 16.44 28.17
C LEU A 100 -3.96 15.86 27.97
N LEU A 101 -4.76 16.49 27.13
CA LEU A 101 -6.11 16.03 26.84
C LEU A 101 -6.06 14.73 26.01
N PRO A 102 -6.90 13.72 26.34
CA PRO A 102 -6.89 12.45 25.64
C PRO A 102 -7.27 12.60 24.17
N TRP A 103 -6.64 11.81 23.30
CA TRP A 103 -6.81 11.84 21.83
C TRP A 103 -8.19 11.42 21.34
N GLN A 104 -9.02 10.74 22.16
CA GLN A 104 -10.21 10.05 21.73
C GLN A 104 -11.44 10.41 22.55
N ASN A 105 -12.55 10.66 21.85
CA ASN A 105 -13.94 10.77 22.38
C ASN A 105 -14.10 11.48 23.73
N ILE A 106 -13.55 12.68 23.84
CA ILE A 106 -13.58 13.50 25.04
C ILE A 106 -14.99 13.71 25.59
N ALA A 107 -16.00 13.76 24.74
CA ALA A 107 -17.40 13.94 25.17
C ALA A 107 -17.93 12.77 26.04
N ALA A 108 -17.32 11.60 25.94
CA ALA A 108 -17.68 10.40 26.71
C ALA A 108 -16.71 10.13 27.88
N ASP A 109 -15.63 10.87 28.02
CA ASP A 109 -14.61 10.63 29.04
C ASP A 109 -15.01 11.30 30.38
N SER A 110 -15.49 10.48 31.30
CA SER A 110 -15.86 10.91 32.66
C SER A 110 -14.66 11.39 33.48
N SER A 111 -13.41 11.09 33.08
CA SER A 111 -12.21 11.58 33.78
C SER A 111 -12.07 13.08 33.68
N LEU A 112 -12.57 13.73 32.63
CA LEU A 112 -12.54 15.18 32.47
C LEU A 112 -13.54 15.96 33.36
N GLN A 113 -14.37 15.26 34.12
CA GLN A 113 -15.35 15.88 35.01
C GLN A 113 -14.84 16.07 36.45
N ASN A 114 -13.69 15.49 36.81
CA ASN A 114 -13.14 15.53 38.17
C ASN A 114 -11.61 15.64 38.16
N LEU A 115 -11.06 16.51 37.31
CA LEU A 115 -9.62 16.72 37.22
C LEU A 115 -9.09 17.32 38.54
N LYS A 116 -7.94 16.84 38.98
CA LYS A 116 -7.17 17.44 40.06
C LYS A 116 -5.83 17.89 39.46
N LEU A 117 -5.66 19.22 39.33
CA LEU A 117 -4.49 19.83 38.70
C LEU A 117 -3.65 20.48 39.79
N GLN A 118 -2.43 20.00 39.96
CA GLN A 118 -1.51 20.56 40.96
C GLN A 118 -0.57 21.53 40.24
N VAL A 119 -0.65 22.81 40.65
CA VAL A 119 0.24 23.85 40.14
C VAL A 119 1.53 23.91 40.94
N ARG A 120 2.63 24.21 40.26
CA ARG A 120 3.97 24.31 40.82
C ARG A 120 4.71 25.52 40.25
N PRO A 121 5.79 25.99 40.87
CA PRO A 121 6.67 26.97 40.25
C PRO A 121 7.12 26.47 38.86
N PRO A 122 7.01 27.30 37.83
CA PRO A 122 7.47 26.93 36.48
C PRO A 122 8.98 26.74 36.45
N LYS A 123 9.44 25.93 35.54
CA LYS A 123 10.87 25.92 35.21
C LYS A 123 11.16 26.96 34.13
N LEU A 124 12.34 27.58 34.26
CA LEU A 124 12.85 28.54 33.30
C LEU A 124 13.67 27.78 32.22
N VAL A 125 13.39 28.08 30.95
CA VAL A 125 14.16 27.60 29.82
C VAL A 125 14.79 28.80 29.13
N GLU A 126 16.11 28.90 29.19
CA GLU A 126 16.86 30.01 28.64
C GLU A 126 17.56 29.61 27.33
N LEU A 127 17.45 30.47 26.31
CA LEU A 127 18.13 30.31 25.04
C LEU A 127 19.09 31.49 24.83
N GLU A 128 20.23 31.17 24.16
CA GLU A 128 21.19 32.15 23.67
C GLU A 128 21.39 31.95 22.19
N VAL A 129 21.19 32.99 21.38
CA VAL A 129 21.30 32.95 19.92
C VAL A 129 22.49 33.79 19.49
N VAL A 130 23.41 33.15 18.77
CA VAL A 130 24.66 33.80 18.28
C VAL A 130 24.87 33.54 16.78
N ASP A 131 25.66 34.41 16.16
CA ASP A 131 26.10 34.22 14.78
C ASP A 131 27.31 33.27 14.68
N GLN A 132 27.83 33.10 13.44
CA GLN A 132 29.02 32.27 13.16
C GLN A 132 30.29 32.76 13.89
N ASN A 133 30.36 34.05 14.28
CA ASN A 133 31.49 34.69 14.98
C ASN A 133 31.26 34.76 16.49
N GLU A 134 30.27 34.03 17.01
CA GLU A 134 29.89 34.02 18.44
C GLU A 134 29.35 35.39 18.96
N GLN A 135 28.91 36.28 18.04
CA GLN A 135 28.28 37.52 18.41
C GLN A 135 26.79 37.31 18.66
N PRO A 136 26.19 37.94 19.70
CA PRO A 136 24.78 37.84 19.99
C PRO A 136 23.92 38.38 18.82
N ILE A 137 22.85 37.70 18.53
CA ILE A 137 21.85 38.14 17.54
C ILE A 137 20.63 38.68 18.27
N ALA A 138 20.42 39.98 18.21
CA ALA A 138 19.22 40.66 18.69
C ALA A 138 18.05 40.42 17.72
N ALA A 139 16.84 40.40 18.24
CA ALA A 139 15.59 40.23 17.51
C ALA A 139 15.49 38.95 16.65
N ALA A 140 16.29 37.92 16.96
CA ALA A 140 16.09 36.61 16.37
C ALA A 140 14.80 36.00 16.93
N HIS A 141 13.95 35.44 16.09
CA HIS A 141 12.77 34.70 16.54
C HIS A 141 13.18 33.34 17.07
N ALA A 142 12.89 33.08 18.33
CA ALA A 142 13.22 31.84 18.99
C ALA A 142 12.00 31.21 19.66
N GLY A 143 12.02 29.89 19.84
CA GLY A 143 10.91 29.19 20.46
C GLY A 143 11.32 27.82 21.03
N ILE A 144 10.43 27.29 21.85
CA ILE A 144 10.56 25.99 22.49
C ILE A 144 9.29 25.18 22.36
N MET A 145 9.40 23.87 22.18
CA MET A 145 8.25 22.98 22.06
C MET A 145 8.53 21.59 22.65
N ASP A 146 7.46 20.89 23.01
CA ASP A 146 7.46 19.44 23.18
C ASP A 146 7.23 18.75 21.81
N HIS A 147 6.57 17.60 21.76
CA HIS A 147 6.33 16.90 20.48
C HIS A 147 5.42 17.67 19.52
N ASP A 148 4.37 18.30 20.05
CA ASP A 148 3.25 18.79 19.25
C ASP A 148 2.79 20.20 19.67
N HIS A 149 3.32 20.72 20.78
CA HIS A 149 2.89 21.99 21.35
C HIS A 149 4.06 22.95 21.54
N ALA A 150 3.94 24.18 21.01
CA ALA A 150 4.89 25.27 21.25
C ALA A 150 4.59 25.92 22.59
N TRP A 151 5.53 25.82 23.52
CA TRP A 151 5.40 26.38 24.88
C TRP A 151 5.75 27.85 24.98
N GLY A 152 6.44 28.36 23.99
CA GLY A 152 6.77 29.76 23.91
C GLY A 152 7.50 30.11 22.65
N THR A 153 7.19 31.30 22.12
CA THR A 153 7.92 31.94 21.03
C THR A 153 8.11 33.43 21.34
N GLY A 154 9.19 33.99 20.90
CA GLY A 154 9.50 35.41 21.11
C GLY A 154 10.75 35.84 20.36
N THR A 155 11.24 37.04 20.64
CA THR A 155 12.46 37.60 20.06
C THR A 155 13.53 37.76 21.10
N THR A 156 14.78 37.51 20.74
CA THR A 156 15.95 37.70 21.59
C THR A 156 16.21 39.17 21.87
N ASP A 157 16.76 39.46 23.04
CA ASP A 157 17.22 40.79 23.46
C ASP A 157 18.53 41.20 22.76
N GLU A 158 19.09 42.38 23.11
CA GLU A 158 20.36 42.90 22.60
C GLU A 158 21.57 41.99 22.90
N GLN A 159 21.44 41.12 23.94
CA GLN A 159 22.46 40.15 24.30
C GLN A 159 22.22 38.78 23.63
N GLY A 160 21.25 38.68 22.70
CA GLY A 160 20.91 37.45 22.03
C GLY A 160 20.17 36.44 22.92
N LYS A 161 19.59 36.86 24.03
CA LYS A 161 18.97 35.97 25.04
C LYS A 161 17.46 36.09 25.04
N ILE A 162 16.82 34.97 25.36
CA ILE A 162 15.39 34.87 25.61
C ILE A 162 15.13 33.77 26.62
N ALA A 163 14.11 33.94 27.48
CA ALA A 163 13.72 32.95 28.47
C ALA A 163 12.21 32.66 28.43
N PHE A 164 11.85 31.42 28.62
CA PHE A 164 10.46 30.92 28.62
C PHE A 164 10.15 30.23 29.94
N GLN A 165 9.00 30.54 30.50
CA GLN A 165 8.45 29.82 31.66
C GLN A 165 7.52 28.71 31.19
N VAL A 166 7.74 27.48 31.64
CA VAL A 166 6.94 26.33 31.29
C VAL A 166 6.57 25.52 32.53
N PRO A 167 5.44 24.80 32.54
CA PRO A 167 5.11 23.88 33.63
C PRO A 167 6.27 22.94 33.95
N TYR A 168 6.47 22.64 35.22
CA TYR A 168 7.63 21.90 35.73
C TYR A 168 7.81 20.53 35.07
N ASP A 169 6.71 19.85 34.76
CA ASP A 169 6.65 18.51 34.21
C ASP A 169 6.71 18.47 32.66
N VAL A 170 6.75 19.63 31.98
CA VAL A 170 6.92 19.67 30.50
C VAL A 170 8.32 19.23 30.12
N GLU A 171 8.39 18.28 29.24
CA GLU A 171 9.64 17.80 28.65
C GLU A 171 9.90 18.48 27.29
N ILE A 172 10.82 19.46 27.28
CA ILE A 172 11.19 20.17 26.05
C ILE A 172 11.88 19.18 25.09
N LYS A 173 11.36 19.09 23.89
CA LYS A 173 11.86 18.20 22.83
C LYS A 173 12.63 18.96 21.74
N PHE A 174 12.26 20.21 21.51
CA PHE A 174 12.93 21.06 20.53
C PHE A 174 13.07 22.48 21.04
N VAL A 175 14.17 23.10 20.68
CA VAL A 175 14.38 24.54 20.71
C VAL A 175 14.87 24.98 19.35
N GLY A 176 14.50 26.17 18.90
CA GLY A 176 14.93 26.69 17.60
C GLY A 176 14.92 28.18 17.53
N ALA A 177 15.70 28.73 16.60
CA ALA A 177 15.73 30.16 16.28
C ALA A 177 15.88 30.38 14.78
N ILE A 178 15.28 31.47 14.29
CA ILE A 178 15.39 31.92 12.88
C ILE A 178 15.64 33.44 12.84
N SER A 179 16.43 33.86 11.87
CA SER A 179 16.68 35.27 11.56
C SER A 179 16.88 35.44 10.05
N ASP A 180 16.30 36.49 9.46
CA ASP A 180 16.35 36.72 8.00
C ASP A 180 17.78 36.79 7.46
N ASP A 181 18.69 37.39 8.22
CA ASP A 181 20.05 37.65 7.76
C ASP A 181 21.08 36.61 8.24
N HIS A 182 20.77 35.83 9.29
CA HIS A 182 21.71 34.90 9.91
C HIS A 182 21.35 33.43 9.72
N GLY A 183 20.13 33.13 9.24
CA GLY A 183 19.69 31.76 8.98
C GLY A 183 18.85 31.18 10.11
N ALA A 184 18.99 29.88 10.33
CA ALA A 184 18.26 29.14 11.36
C ALA A 184 19.15 28.14 12.06
N ASP A 185 18.80 27.84 13.31
CA ASP A 185 19.37 26.74 14.05
C ASP A 185 18.33 26.09 14.97
N TYR A 186 18.53 24.80 15.30
CA TYR A 186 17.72 24.11 16.27
C TYR A 186 18.48 22.99 16.96
N ARG A 187 18.01 22.59 18.14
CA ARG A 187 18.45 21.39 18.86
C ARG A 187 17.25 20.51 19.16
N ALA A 188 17.43 19.20 18.96
CA ALA A 188 16.43 18.18 19.27
C ALA A 188 16.86 17.33 20.46
N PHE A 189 15.98 17.28 21.48
CA PHE A 189 16.16 16.48 22.71
C PHE A 189 15.26 15.24 22.69
N THR A 190 14.90 14.76 21.53
CA THR A 190 14.08 13.58 21.32
C THR A 190 14.63 12.75 20.15
N LEU A 191 14.36 11.46 20.17
CA LEU A 191 14.71 10.56 19.08
C LEU A 191 13.49 10.36 18.17
N ASP A 192 13.77 10.12 16.91
CA ASP A 192 12.75 9.58 15.99
C ASP A 192 12.39 8.16 16.45
N ARG A 193 11.11 7.87 16.63
CA ARG A 193 10.63 6.54 17.00
C ARG A 193 10.98 5.47 15.96
N ASP A 194 11.22 5.89 14.72
CA ASP A 194 11.46 4.98 13.59
C ASP A 194 12.94 4.92 13.16
N GLN A 195 13.84 5.67 13.78
CA GLN A 195 15.27 5.53 13.51
C GLN A 195 15.85 4.31 14.20
N SER A 196 15.76 3.17 13.54
CA SER A 196 16.39 1.91 13.94
C SER A 196 17.87 1.81 13.57
N GLY A 197 18.48 2.88 13.12
CA GLY A 197 19.88 2.89 12.70
C GLY A 197 20.69 3.99 13.37
N ASP A 198 21.70 3.56 14.07
CA ASP A 198 22.93 4.23 14.46
C ASP A 198 22.87 5.58 15.21
N GLN A 199 23.38 5.55 16.36
CA GLN A 199 24.19 6.43 17.19
C GLN A 199 23.60 6.93 18.48
N LEU A 200 22.30 7.16 18.67
CA LEU A 200 21.79 7.66 19.95
C LEU A 200 20.83 6.65 20.58
N THR A 201 21.28 6.01 21.64
CA THR A 201 20.45 5.12 22.48
C THR A 201 19.63 5.88 23.50
N LYS A 202 19.94 7.14 23.69
CA LYS A 202 19.27 8.09 24.60
C LYS A 202 19.16 9.43 23.88
N PRO A 203 18.02 10.13 23.97
CA PRO A 203 17.96 11.51 23.51
C PRO A 203 19.02 12.33 24.25
N PRO A 204 19.58 13.38 23.64
CA PRO A 204 20.43 14.32 24.34
C PRO A 204 19.69 14.83 25.59
N ALA A 205 20.40 14.87 26.72
CA ALA A 205 19.83 15.46 27.93
C ALA A 205 19.61 16.95 27.71
N PHE A 206 18.49 17.46 28.21
CA PHE A 206 18.29 18.90 28.25
C PHE A 206 19.30 19.52 29.21
N PRO A 207 20.06 20.57 28.81
CA PRO A 207 21.13 21.11 29.64
C PRO A 207 20.57 21.96 30.79
N ASP A 208 21.32 22.02 31.88
CA ASP A 208 21.03 22.86 33.07
C ASP A 208 21.45 24.35 32.93
N HIS A 209 21.96 24.73 31.74
CA HIS A 209 22.41 26.09 31.39
C HIS A 209 21.72 26.51 30.09
N PRO A 210 21.78 27.79 29.68
CA PRO A 210 21.14 28.26 28.46
C PRO A 210 21.50 27.44 27.28
N VAL A 211 20.48 27.04 26.49
CA VAL A 211 20.70 26.32 25.21
C VAL A 211 21.18 27.31 24.19
N ARG A 212 22.39 27.05 23.69
CA ARG A 212 23.01 27.89 22.67
C ARG A 212 22.64 27.44 21.29
N LEU A 213 22.11 28.36 20.47
CA LEU A 213 21.79 28.21 19.08
C LEU A 213 22.71 29.09 18.23
N LYS A 214 23.38 28.49 17.22
CA LYS A 214 24.33 29.17 16.37
C LYS A 214 23.78 29.27 14.95
N LEU A 215 23.40 30.50 14.54
CA LEU A 215 22.94 30.79 13.19
C LEU A 215 24.17 31.08 12.32
N ASP A 216 24.58 30.15 11.49
CA ASP A 216 25.88 30.20 10.81
C ASP A 216 25.78 30.52 9.30
N GLY A 217 24.75 31.24 8.89
CA GLY A 217 24.56 31.79 7.56
C GLY A 217 23.39 31.22 6.78
N THR A 218 23.11 31.84 5.65
CA THR A 218 21.92 31.58 4.84
C THR A 218 22.23 31.11 3.44
N THR A 219 21.33 30.34 2.85
CA THR A 219 21.24 30.07 1.42
C THR A 219 19.82 30.40 0.97
N PRO A 220 19.56 31.62 0.48
CA PRO A 220 18.22 32.07 0.11
C PRO A 220 17.56 31.14 -0.90
N LEU A 221 16.28 30.84 -0.70
CA LEU A 221 15.46 30.06 -1.61
C LEU A 221 14.40 30.94 -2.26
N LYS A 222 14.49 31.10 -3.57
CA LYS A 222 13.47 31.76 -4.39
C LYS A 222 12.38 30.72 -4.73
N VAL A 223 11.13 31.04 -4.45
CA VAL A 223 9.99 30.20 -4.83
C VAL A 223 9.16 30.94 -5.85
N LYS A 224 8.95 30.34 -7.01
CA LYS A 224 8.05 30.83 -8.06
C LYS A 224 6.81 29.94 -8.09
N VAL A 225 5.64 30.54 -7.98
CA VAL A 225 4.36 29.85 -8.08
C VAL A 225 3.65 30.29 -9.35
N GLN A 226 3.23 29.34 -10.15
CA GLN A 226 2.58 29.57 -11.44
C GLN A 226 1.53 28.51 -11.73
N THR A 227 0.65 28.76 -12.71
CA THR A 227 -0.21 27.74 -13.31
C THR A 227 0.59 26.82 -14.24
N PRO A 228 0.07 25.64 -14.63
CA PRO A 228 0.77 24.72 -15.55
C PRO A 228 1.08 25.32 -16.94
N ASP A 229 0.34 26.33 -17.38
CA ASP A 229 0.59 27.10 -18.60
C ASP A 229 1.59 28.25 -18.39
N GLY A 230 2.18 28.38 -17.20
CA GLY A 230 3.24 29.31 -16.88
C GLY A 230 2.80 30.70 -16.42
N LYS A 231 1.50 30.97 -16.24
CA LYS A 231 0.98 32.23 -15.73
C LYS A 231 1.33 32.39 -14.24
N PRO A 232 1.99 33.52 -13.85
CA PRO A 232 2.36 33.73 -12.45
C PRO A 232 1.13 33.84 -11.54
N LEU A 233 1.25 33.35 -10.32
CA LEU A 233 0.20 33.41 -9.29
C LEU A 233 0.66 34.31 -8.14
N ALA A 234 0.12 35.52 -8.11
CA ALA A 234 0.32 36.49 -7.03
C ALA A 234 -0.57 36.17 -5.81
N GLY A 235 -0.11 36.57 -4.64
CA GLY A 235 -0.91 36.45 -3.40
C GLY A 235 -0.98 35.03 -2.81
N ILE A 236 -0.23 34.06 -3.36
CA ILE A 236 -0.17 32.71 -2.82
C ILE A 236 0.77 32.70 -1.61
N LYS A 237 0.27 32.29 -0.47
CA LYS A 237 1.10 32.05 0.70
C LYS A 237 1.80 30.70 0.57
N VAL A 238 3.09 30.68 0.89
CA VAL A 238 3.91 29.46 0.88
C VAL A 238 4.76 29.38 2.12
N TYR A 239 5.03 28.16 2.62
CA TYR A 239 5.87 27.96 3.79
C TYR A 239 6.68 26.67 3.72
N PRO A 240 7.95 26.65 4.21
CA PRO A 240 8.75 25.45 4.36
C PRO A 240 8.28 24.64 5.57
N TRP A 241 8.33 23.31 5.42
CA TRP A 241 7.75 22.41 6.44
C TRP A 241 8.76 21.93 7.46
N LEU A 242 9.86 21.29 7.01
CA LEU A 242 10.80 20.59 7.90
C LEU A 242 12.21 21.07 7.67
N LEU A 243 12.94 21.32 8.75
CA LEU A 243 14.41 21.48 8.69
C LEU A 243 15.08 20.18 9.17
N ASN A 244 16.18 19.83 8.51
CA ASN A 244 16.94 18.63 8.80
C ASN A 244 18.44 18.95 8.93
N LYS A 245 18.86 19.27 10.16
CA LYS A 245 20.24 19.61 10.46
C LYS A 245 21.10 18.36 10.62
N PRO A 246 22.26 18.28 9.94
CA PRO A 246 23.20 17.19 10.12
C PRO A 246 23.65 17.08 11.58
N GLY A 247 23.59 15.88 12.14
CA GLY A 247 23.98 15.61 13.51
C GLY A 247 22.86 15.75 14.56
N GLU A 248 21.75 16.39 14.23
CA GLU A 248 20.58 16.39 15.10
C GLU A 248 19.80 15.07 14.98
N PRO A 249 19.30 14.52 16.08
CA PRO A 249 18.64 13.22 16.11
C PRO A 249 17.25 13.21 15.44
N ARG A 250 16.65 14.40 15.23
CA ARG A 250 15.33 14.55 14.64
C ARG A 250 15.19 15.85 13.86
N GLU A 251 14.40 15.85 12.83
CA GLU A 251 13.99 17.00 12.05
C GLU A 251 13.04 17.92 12.83
N LEU A 252 13.17 19.23 12.64
CA LEU A 252 12.29 20.22 13.23
C LEU A 252 11.09 20.52 12.32
N ASN A 253 9.88 20.39 12.83
CA ASN A 253 8.67 20.89 12.19
C ASN A 253 8.54 22.40 12.46
N LEU A 254 8.78 23.19 11.43
CA LEU A 254 8.73 24.65 11.51
C LEU A 254 7.33 25.17 11.81
N GLY A 255 6.30 24.58 11.21
CA GLY A 255 4.91 24.97 11.42
C GLY A 255 4.47 24.78 12.88
N SER A 256 4.98 23.77 13.58
CA SER A 256 4.66 23.55 14.99
C SER A 256 5.34 24.55 15.91
N LEU A 257 6.58 24.97 15.58
CA LEU A 257 7.34 25.87 16.45
C LEU A 257 7.09 27.35 16.15
N PHE A 258 6.95 27.74 14.87
CA PHE A 258 6.89 29.13 14.43
C PHE A 258 5.57 29.49 13.75
N TYR A 259 4.47 28.82 14.07
CA TYR A 259 3.17 29.10 13.47
C TYR A 259 2.79 30.59 13.58
N GLY A 260 2.34 31.16 12.45
CA GLY A 260 1.96 32.58 12.38
C GLY A 260 3.14 33.56 12.34
N ASN A 261 4.38 33.08 12.32
CA ASN A 261 5.55 33.93 12.14
C ASN A 261 5.68 34.35 10.68
N HIS A 262 5.88 35.66 10.45
CA HIS A 262 6.00 36.25 9.12
C HIS A 262 7.24 35.76 8.35
N LEU A 263 8.28 35.25 8.99
CA LEU A 263 9.45 34.66 8.33
C LEU A 263 9.13 33.28 7.77
N LEU A 264 8.22 32.56 8.43
CA LEU A 264 7.84 31.23 8.01
C LEU A 264 6.89 31.25 6.81
N GLU A 265 5.84 32.09 6.86
CA GLU A 265 4.85 32.21 5.79
C GLU A 265 5.13 33.44 4.92
N GLN A 266 5.44 33.22 3.66
CA GLN A 266 5.74 34.26 2.70
C GLN A 266 4.67 34.29 1.60
N THR A 267 4.38 35.49 1.07
CA THR A 267 3.36 35.68 0.03
C THR A 267 4.03 36.02 -1.32
N THR A 268 3.57 35.41 -2.40
CA THR A 268 4.08 35.70 -3.73
C THR A 268 3.68 37.08 -4.23
N ASP A 269 4.62 37.76 -4.92
CA ASP A 269 4.43 39.05 -5.58
C ASP A 269 3.65 38.94 -6.91
N ALA A 270 3.58 40.02 -7.68
CA ALA A 270 2.90 40.11 -8.98
C ALA A 270 3.50 39.15 -10.05
N GLU A 271 4.76 38.82 -9.93
CA GLU A 271 5.50 37.88 -10.78
C GLU A 271 5.39 36.45 -10.29
N GLY A 272 4.59 36.20 -9.24
CA GLY A 272 4.40 34.87 -8.59
C GLY A 272 5.60 34.43 -7.76
N ILE A 273 6.42 35.37 -7.30
CA ILE A 273 7.71 35.07 -6.68
C ILE A 273 7.70 35.47 -5.20
N THR A 274 8.34 34.66 -4.37
CA THR A 274 8.75 35.04 -3.01
C THR A 274 10.13 34.50 -2.68
N VAL A 275 10.76 34.99 -1.59
CA VAL A 275 12.12 34.59 -1.22
C VAL A 275 12.20 34.30 0.29
N PHE A 276 12.56 33.08 0.63
CA PHE A 276 12.98 32.73 1.99
C PHE A 276 14.46 33.02 2.13
N LYS A 277 14.80 34.16 2.76
CA LYS A 277 16.20 34.59 2.93
C LYS A 277 16.92 33.75 3.98
N TRP A 278 16.23 33.30 5.00
CA TRP A 278 16.74 32.67 6.21
C TRP A 278 17.02 31.15 6.06
N ILE A 279 16.82 30.52 4.91
CA ILE A 279 17.10 29.08 4.79
C ILE A 279 18.57 28.83 5.15
N PRO A 280 18.86 28.00 6.18
CA PRO A 280 20.22 27.82 6.64
C PRO A 280 21.06 27.05 5.62
N HIS A 281 22.32 27.44 5.45
CA HIS A 281 23.17 26.83 4.43
C HIS A 281 23.52 25.36 4.73
N TRP A 282 23.36 24.89 5.96
CA TRP A 282 23.48 23.48 6.33
C TRP A 282 22.29 22.60 5.88
N GLN A 283 21.17 23.19 5.45
CA GLN A 283 20.04 22.43 4.92
C GLN A 283 20.41 21.80 3.57
N LYS A 284 21.04 20.63 3.59
CA LYS A 284 21.47 19.88 2.38
C LYS A 284 20.43 18.85 1.92
N GLN A 285 19.51 18.44 2.79
CA GLN A 285 18.42 17.56 2.45
C GLN A 285 17.31 18.32 1.72
N GLN A 286 16.42 17.58 1.06
CA GLN A 286 15.27 18.19 0.40
C GLN A 286 14.45 19.03 1.39
N LEU A 287 13.95 20.16 0.88
CA LEU A 287 13.06 21.04 1.60
C LEU A 287 11.68 20.99 0.93
N VAL A 288 10.65 20.70 1.69
CA VAL A 288 9.27 20.66 1.22
C VAL A 288 8.62 22.01 1.49
N ILE A 289 8.06 22.63 0.45
CA ILE A 289 7.32 23.88 0.51
C ILE A 289 5.85 23.60 0.27
N TRP A 290 4.99 24.04 1.15
CA TRP A 290 3.55 23.95 1.02
C TRP A 290 2.95 25.27 0.57
N PRO A 291 1.99 25.25 -0.38
CA PRO A 291 1.15 26.42 -0.65
C PRO A 291 -0.02 26.45 0.34
N HIS A 292 -0.54 27.63 0.58
CA HIS A 292 -1.77 27.88 1.32
C HIS A 292 -2.68 28.76 0.46
N THR A 293 -3.72 28.19 -0.13
CA THR A 293 -4.62 28.86 -1.09
C THR A 293 -5.99 28.23 -1.10
N GLU A 294 -7.02 29.03 -1.35
CA GLU A 294 -8.43 28.60 -1.43
C GLU A 294 -8.91 28.31 -2.85
N ASP A 295 -8.19 28.81 -3.85
CA ASP A 295 -8.58 28.73 -5.27
C ASP A 295 -7.75 27.76 -6.10
N TYR A 296 -6.65 27.28 -5.56
CA TYR A 296 -5.73 26.36 -6.25
C TYR A 296 -5.52 25.11 -5.40
N ASN A 297 -5.01 24.06 -6.02
CA ASN A 297 -4.69 22.83 -5.29
C ASN A 297 -3.45 23.01 -4.39
N ASN A 298 -3.44 22.31 -3.25
CA ASN A 298 -2.34 22.38 -2.28
C ASN A 298 -1.22 21.37 -2.60
N VAL A 299 -0.71 21.39 -3.83
CA VAL A 299 0.38 20.50 -4.23
C VAL A 299 1.71 21.05 -3.74
N ARG A 300 2.36 20.31 -2.85
CA ARG A 300 3.66 20.69 -2.30
C ARG A 300 4.77 20.71 -3.35
N GLY A 301 5.64 21.70 -3.27
CA GLY A 301 6.91 21.75 -3.98
C GLY A 301 8.02 21.04 -3.20
N THR A 302 8.96 20.43 -3.89
CA THR A 302 10.15 19.83 -3.26
C THR A 302 11.41 20.46 -3.85
N TYR A 303 12.15 21.16 -3.02
CA TYR A 303 13.42 21.76 -3.38
C TYR A 303 14.59 20.87 -2.97
N HIS A 304 15.54 20.68 -3.86
CA HIS A 304 16.77 19.91 -3.62
C HIS A 304 17.97 20.88 -3.60
N PRO A 305 18.51 21.23 -2.42
CA PRO A 305 19.60 22.20 -2.31
C PRO A 305 20.83 21.88 -3.15
N ALA A 306 21.17 20.59 -3.31
CA ALA A 306 22.33 20.16 -4.09
C ALA A 306 22.20 20.43 -5.61
N THR A 307 21.00 20.55 -6.16
CA THR A 307 20.74 20.65 -7.61
C THR A 307 19.86 21.82 -8.01
N GLY A 308 19.13 22.41 -7.08
CA GLY A 308 18.05 23.37 -7.34
C GLY A 308 18.49 24.80 -7.62
N LYS A 309 19.77 25.12 -7.48
CA LYS A 309 20.35 26.46 -7.78
C LYS A 309 19.60 27.63 -7.13
N GLY A 310 19.02 27.45 -5.96
CA GLY A 310 18.30 28.48 -5.22
C GLY A 310 16.92 28.85 -5.77
N LEU A 311 16.36 28.06 -6.69
CA LEU A 311 15.02 28.29 -7.26
C LEU A 311 14.17 27.02 -7.18
N LEU A 312 12.94 27.16 -6.66
CA LEU A 312 11.87 26.18 -6.77
C LEU A 312 10.74 26.77 -7.61
N THR A 313 10.30 26.06 -8.64
CA THR A 313 9.07 26.39 -9.38
C THR A 313 7.97 25.42 -8.93
N MET A 314 6.83 25.97 -8.52
CA MET A 314 5.63 25.22 -8.14
C MET A 314 4.52 25.51 -9.16
N GLU A 315 3.87 24.45 -9.62
CA GLU A 315 2.73 24.54 -10.52
C GLU A 315 1.46 24.14 -9.77
N LEU A 316 0.48 25.05 -9.73
CA LEU A 316 -0.78 24.83 -9.04
C LEU A 316 -1.92 24.87 -10.05
N ASP A 317 -2.75 23.81 -10.02
CA ASP A 317 -3.99 23.77 -10.81
C ASP A 317 -5.10 24.54 -10.08
N GLN A 318 -5.88 25.32 -10.82
CA GLN A 318 -7.09 25.96 -10.28
C GLN A 318 -8.10 24.90 -9.85
N LEU A 319 -8.74 25.10 -8.71
CA LEU A 319 -9.81 24.23 -8.26
C LEU A 319 -11.04 24.36 -9.18
N VAL A 320 -11.73 23.24 -9.38
CA VAL A 320 -12.88 23.12 -10.29
C VAL A 320 -14.13 22.80 -9.49
N PRO A 321 -15.27 23.45 -9.75
CA PRO A 321 -16.50 23.17 -9.00
C PRO A 321 -17.11 21.80 -9.38
N ILE A 322 -17.59 21.10 -8.35
CA ILE A 322 -18.62 20.05 -8.44
C ILE A 322 -19.88 20.63 -7.84
N SER A 323 -20.97 20.70 -8.60
CA SER A 323 -22.22 21.31 -8.14
C SER A 323 -23.46 20.50 -8.54
N GLY A 324 -24.55 20.71 -7.82
CA GLY A 324 -25.81 20.04 -8.06
C GLY A 324 -26.86 20.39 -7.00
N GLN A 325 -27.92 19.60 -6.94
CA GLN A 325 -29.02 19.76 -5.99
C GLN A 325 -29.26 18.46 -5.22
N VAL A 326 -29.50 18.58 -3.92
CA VAL A 326 -29.95 17.48 -3.07
C VAL A 326 -31.42 17.60 -2.83
N ARG A 327 -32.16 16.51 -3.07
CA ARG A 327 -33.61 16.43 -2.89
C ARG A 327 -33.99 15.35 -1.90
N GLN A 328 -35.10 15.61 -1.18
CA GLN A 328 -35.73 14.61 -0.32
C GLN A 328 -36.31 13.45 -1.16
N ALA A 329 -36.76 12.40 -0.48
CA ALA A 329 -37.39 11.25 -1.15
C ALA A 329 -38.64 11.63 -1.94
N ASP A 330 -39.38 12.66 -1.50
CA ASP A 330 -40.60 13.22 -2.15
C ASP A 330 -40.29 14.20 -3.30
N GLY A 331 -39.01 14.53 -3.52
CA GLY A 331 -38.55 15.44 -4.57
C GLY A 331 -38.38 16.89 -4.14
N THR A 332 -38.74 17.26 -2.92
CA THR A 332 -38.53 18.61 -2.37
C THR A 332 -37.05 18.91 -2.14
N PRO A 333 -36.61 20.18 -2.23
CA PRO A 333 -35.23 20.55 -1.90
C PRO A 333 -34.84 20.14 -0.48
N ALA A 334 -33.61 19.69 -0.30
CA ALA A 334 -33.09 19.23 1.00
C ALA A 334 -32.06 20.22 1.53
N LYS A 335 -32.49 21.13 2.42
CA LYS A 335 -31.67 22.12 3.09
C LYS A 335 -30.81 21.45 4.19
N GLY A 336 -29.59 21.97 4.44
CA GLY A 336 -28.74 21.59 5.58
C GLY A 336 -28.13 20.18 5.46
N ILE A 337 -28.04 19.64 4.25
CA ILE A 337 -27.44 18.32 4.01
C ILE A 337 -25.97 18.47 3.67
N THR A 338 -25.12 17.73 4.36
CA THR A 338 -23.70 17.71 4.07
C THR A 338 -23.43 16.92 2.79
N VAL A 339 -22.78 17.55 1.81
CA VAL A 339 -22.23 16.91 0.60
C VAL A 339 -20.73 16.81 0.75
N THR A 340 -20.20 15.60 0.69
CA THR A 340 -18.77 15.32 0.84
C THR A 340 -18.20 14.72 -0.44
N ALA A 341 -17.11 15.29 -0.92
CA ALA A 341 -16.31 14.77 -2.01
C ALA A 341 -14.96 14.25 -1.46
N VAL A 342 -14.61 13.01 -1.78
CA VAL A 342 -13.31 12.41 -1.44
C VAL A 342 -12.62 12.02 -2.73
N GLY A 343 -11.46 12.62 -2.99
CA GLY A 343 -10.62 12.32 -4.13
C GLY A 343 -9.62 11.19 -3.83
N ASP A 344 -9.27 10.40 -4.84
CA ASP A 344 -8.16 9.47 -4.75
C ASP A 344 -6.87 10.23 -5.06
N GLY A 345 -6.18 10.66 -4.03
CA GLY A 345 -4.83 11.17 -4.10
C GLY A 345 -3.88 10.16 -3.50
N TYR A 346 -2.60 10.35 -3.70
CA TYR A 346 -1.51 9.55 -3.13
C TYR A 346 -1.60 9.40 -1.58
N GLN A 347 -2.54 10.14 -0.98
CA GLN A 347 -2.91 10.08 0.44
C GLN A 347 -4.42 10.29 0.54
N ALA A 348 -5.15 9.23 0.87
CA ALA A 348 -6.62 9.19 0.89
C ALA A 348 -7.31 10.27 1.74
N ASP A 349 -6.59 10.95 2.63
CA ASP A 349 -7.13 12.00 3.50
C ASP A 349 -6.85 13.43 2.99
N THR A 350 -6.12 13.62 1.90
CA THR A 350 -5.65 14.95 1.46
C THR A 350 -6.65 15.72 0.60
N PHE A 351 -7.71 15.07 0.12
CA PHE A 351 -8.67 15.71 -0.77
C PHE A 351 -10.11 15.40 -0.33
N ARG A 352 -10.42 15.75 0.90
CA ARG A 352 -11.79 15.68 1.41
C ARG A 352 -12.33 17.09 1.54
N GLU A 353 -13.35 17.39 0.73
CA GLU A 353 -14.10 18.63 0.80
C GLU A 353 -15.55 18.35 1.19
N SER A 354 -16.14 19.22 1.97
CA SER A 354 -17.54 19.13 2.39
C SER A 354 -18.19 20.49 2.39
N VAL A 355 -19.45 20.51 1.97
CA VAL A 355 -20.30 21.72 2.00
C VAL A 355 -21.71 21.35 2.44
N THR A 356 -22.43 22.29 3.01
CA THR A 356 -23.84 22.12 3.39
C THR A 356 -24.74 22.75 2.31
N THR A 357 -25.83 22.07 1.97
CA THR A 357 -26.79 22.58 1.00
C THR A 357 -27.55 23.81 1.53
N ASP A 358 -27.81 24.74 0.63
CA ASP A 358 -28.63 25.93 0.90
C ASP A 358 -30.13 25.62 1.00
N ASP A 359 -30.96 26.69 1.07
CA ASP A 359 -32.42 26.58 1.20
C ASP A 359 -33.08 25.90 0.00
N ASP A 360 -32.52 26.01 -1.19
CA ASP A 360 -32.96 25.36 -2.42
C ASP A 360 -32.36 23.96 -2.60
N GLY A 361 -31.63 23.45 -1.60
CA GLY A 361 -30.93 22.18 -1.66
C GLY A 361 -29.73 22.17 -2.59
N ARG A 362 -29.24 23.34 -3.04
CA ARG A 362 -28.08 23.47 -3.95
C ARG A 362 -26.77 23.43 -3.18
N TYR A 363 -25.73 22.93 -3.84
CA TYR A 363 -24.37 22.88 -3.30
C TYR A 363 -23.32 23.15 -4.38
N SER A 364 -22.12 23.59 -3.96
CA SER A 364 -20.95 23.71 -4.81
C SER A 364 -19.68 23.43 -4.00
N LEU A 365 -18.90 22.45 -4.44
CA LEU A 365 -17.61 22.05 -3.87
C LEU A 365 -16.51 22.45 -4.84
N LYS A 366 -15.41 23.03 -4.33
CA LYS A 366 -14.21 23.27 -5.12
C LYS A 366 -13.24 22.11 -4.92
N VAL A 367 -12.81 21.42 -5.99
CA VAL A 367 -11.96 20.23 -5.93
C VAL A 367 -10.80 20.30 -6.92
N SER A 368 -9.74 19.56 -6.65
CA SER A 368 -8.59 19.46 -7.55
C SER A 368 -8.98 18.77 -8.87
N PRO A 369 -8.55 19.32 -10.02
CA PRO A 369 -8.76 18.65 -11.31
C PRO A 369 -7.90 17.40 -11.47
N TYR A 370 -8.12 16.67 -12.56
CA TYR A 370 -7.44 15.42 -12.94
C TYR A 370 -7.60 14.28 -11.94
N MET A 371 -8.70 14.28 -11.20
CA MET A 371 -9.00 13.27 -10.19
C MET A 371 -10.39 12.67 -10.36
N VAL A 372 -10.54 11.45 -9.85
CA VAL A 372 -11.84 10.80 -9.66
C VAL A 372 -12.29 11.03 -8.24
N TYR A 373 -13.54 11.38 -8.05
CA TYR A 373 -14.12 11.63 -6.74
C TYR A 373 -15.21 10.64 -6.40
N LEU A 374 -15.28 10.27 -5.13
CA LEU A 374 -16.48 9.72 -4.52
C LEU A 374 -17.22 10.87 -3.87
N VAL A 375 -18.46 11.14 -4.34
CA VAL A 375 -19.32 12.18 -3.77
C VAL A 375 -20.55 11.54 -3.15
N VAL A 376 -20.89 11.96 -1.94
CA VAL A 376 -22.07 11.50 -1.19
C VAL A 376 -22.73 12.67 -0.50
N ALA A 377 -24.06 12.64 -0.42
CA ALA A 377 -24.85 13.59 0.37
C ALA A 377 -25.56 12.86 1.51
N GLY A 378 -25.56 13.43 2.71
CA GLY A 378 -26.28 12.80 3.82
C GLY A 378 -26.10 13.50 5.17
N ASN A 379 -26.88 13.03 6.14
CA ASN A 379 -26.80 13.34 7.55
C ASN A 379 -27.04 12.06 8.38
N GLN A 380 -27.30 12.19 9.67
CA GLN A 380 -27.52 11.03 10.56
C GLN A 380 -28.78 10.22 10.23
N THR A 381 -29.78 10.79 9.55
CA THR A 381 -31.07 10.14 9.30
C THR A 381 -31.30 9.77 7.85
N GLN A 382 -30.61 10.43 6.94
CA GLN A 382 -30.78 10.27 5.50
C GLN A 382 -29.45 10.30 4.76
N ALA A 383 -29.34 9.51 3.69
CA ALA A 383 -28.13 9.48 2.86
C ALA A 383 -28.47 9.17 1.40
N SER A 384 -27.62 9.64 0.50
CA SER A 384 -27.70 9.36 -0.93
C SER A 384 -26.95 8.08 -1.31
N THR A 385 -27.14 7.64 -2.56
CA THR A 385 -26.22 6.70 -3.20
C THR A 385 -24.94 7.46 -3.59
N PRO A 386 -23.75 6.94 -3.26
CA PRO A 386 -22.49 7.55 -3.68
C PRO A 386 -22.34 7.60 -5.21
N ARG A 387 -21.74 8.65 -5.72
CA ARG A 387 -21.38 8.81 -7.12
C ARG A 387 -19.86 8.75 -7.29
N THR A 388 -19.38 7.91 -8.22
CA THR A 388 -17.96 7.71 -8.54
C THR A 388 -17.73 7.52 -10.04
N ASP A 389 -18.71 7.84 -10.86
CA ASP A 389 -18.75 7.52 -12.30
C ASP A 389 -18.19 8.64 -13.19
N PHE A 390 -17.47 9.59 -12.61
CA PHE A 390 -16.95 10.76 -13.31
C PHE A 390 -15.53 11.11 -12.86
N ALA A 391 -14.86 11.91 -13.69
CA ALA A 391 -13.58 12.53 -13.36
C ALA A 391 -13.71 14.05 -13.56
N VAL A 392 -13.03 14.80 -12.71
CA VAL A 392 -13.00 16.27 -12.78
C VAL A 392 -11.81 16.72 -13.64
N MET A 393 -12.08 17.58 -14.60
CA MET A 393 -11.07 18.16 -15.50
C MET A 393 -11.17 19.69 -15.45
N PRO A 394 -10.05 20.44 -15.65
CA PRO A 394 -10.03 21.91 -15.53
C PRO A 394 -11.10 22.61 -16.36
N GLU A 395 -11.31 22.18 -17.59
CA GLU A 395 -12.22 22.78 -18.55
C GLU A 395 -13.62 22.14 -18.56
N GLN A 396 -13.87 21.19 -17.69
CA GLN A 396 -15.12 20.43 -17.63
C GLN A 396 -15.59 20.32 -16.18
N PRO A 397 -16.12 21.39 -15.60
CA PRO A 397 -16.74 21.35 -14.29
C PRO A 397 -17.88 20.32 -14.28
N VAL A 398 -18.06 19.68 -13.16
CA VAL A 398 -19.17 18.72 -12.96
C VAL A 398 -20.35 19.49 -12.42
N THR A 399 -21.29 19.82 -13.29
CA THR A 399 -22.56 20.43 -12.94
C THR A 399 -23.68 19.39 -12.92
N ASP A 400 -24.80 19.71 -12.27
CA ASP A 400 -25.98 18.86 -12.21
C ASP A 400 -25.70 17.45 -11.62
N LEU A 401 -24.77 17.38 -10.67
CA LEU A 401 -24.53 16.15 -9.90
C LEU A 401 -25.58 16.05 -8.77
N ASP A 402 -26.80 15.72 -9.15
CA ASP A 402 -27.95 15.69 -8.24
C ASP A 402 -27.97 14.42 -7.39
N PHE A 403 -28.45 14.58 -6.15
CA PHE A 403 -28.68 13.51 -5.21
C PHE A 403 -30.13 13.45 -4.76
N LYS A 404 -30.63 12.22 -4.63
CA LYS A 404 -31.91 11.93 -3.95
C LYS A 404 -31.62 11.22 -2.65
N LEU A 405 -32.12 11.78 -1.57
CA LEU A 405 -31.99 11.20 -0.24
C LEU A 405 -32.96 10.04 -0.04
N ARG A 406 -32.56 9.16 0.82
CA ARG A 406 -33.36 8.07 1.39
C ARG A 406 -32.95 7.88 2.83
N PRO A 407 -33.79 7.18 3.63
CA PRO A 407 -33.35 6.87 5.00
C PRO A 407 -32.01 6.17 5.02
N ALA A 408 -31.11 6.64 5.89
CA ALA A 408 -29.83 6.03 6.12
C ALA A 408 -29.96 4.62 6.70
N THR A 409 -29.03 3.75 6.39
CA THR A 409 -28.93 2.41 6.97
C THR A 409 -28.15 2.49 8.26
N ARG A 410 -28.70 1.98 9.34
CA ARG A 410 -28.01 1.80 10.60
C ARG A 410 -27.00 0.63 10.48
N LEU A 411 -25.71 0.93 10.44
CA LEU A 411 -24.64 -0.05 10.51
C LEU A 411 -24.15 -0.10 11.95
N TYR A 412 -24.31 -1.25 12.59
CA TYR A 412 -24.01 -1.41 14.01
C TYR A 412 -23.41 -2.78 14.30
N GLY A 413 -22.83 -2.93 15.48
CA GLY A 413 -22.32 -4.22 15.92
C GLY A 413 -21.73 -4.20 17.30
N ARG A 414 -21.17 -5.32 17.68
CA ARG A 414 -20.57 -5.53 19.00
C ARG A 414 -19.21 -6.21 18.88
N VAL A 415 -18.28 -5.81 19.72
CA VAL A 415 -17.02 -6.49 19.94
C VAL A 415 -17.08 -7.27 21.24
N THR A 416 -16.76 -8.56 21.18
CA THR A 416 -16.80 -9.46 22.34
C THR A 416 -15.48 -10.23 22.47
N LEU A 417 -15.18 -10.73 23.68
CA LEU A 417 -13.94 -11.40 24.03
C LEU A 417 -14.21 -12.72 24.78
N GLY A 418 -13.49 -13.76 24.38
CA GLY A 418 -13.39 -15.06 25.06
C GLY A 418 -14.67 -15.90 25.01
N PRO A 419 -14.64 -17.11 25.59
CA PRO A 419 -15.77 -18.07 25.52
C PRO A 419 -17.09 -17.54 26.07
N GLN A 420 -17.01 -16.62 27.04
CA GLN A 420 -18.19 -16.01 27.67
C GLN A 420 -18.71 -14.80 26.90
N ARG A 421 -18.12 -14.44 25.75
CA ARG A 421 -18.47 -13.32 24.90
C ARG A 421 -18.63 -11.99 25.65
N LYS A 422 -17.69 -11.71 26.57
CA LYS A 422 -17.71 -10.45 27.34
C LYS A 422 -17.55 -9.23 26.42
N PRO A 423 -18.33 -8.16 26.62
CA PRO A 423 -18.20 -6.95 25.82
C PRO A 423 -16.84 -6.29 26.01
N VAL A 424 -16.30 -5.70 24.94
CA VAL A 424 -15.00 -5.00 24.97
C VAL A 424 -15.19 -3.55 24.56
N ALA A 425 -14.97 -2.64 25.51
CA ALA A 425 -15.01 -1.21 25.29
C ALA A 425 -13.71 -0.68 24.72
N GLY A 426 -13.73 0.49 24.06
CA GLY A 426 -12.53 1.18 23.60
C GLY A 426 -11.87 0.58 22.35
N GLN A 427 -12.52 -0.36 21.63
CA GLN A 427 -11.97 -0.94 20.41
C GLN A 427 -12.23 -0.06 19.20
N GLU A 428 -11.19 0.19 18.41
CA GLU A 428 -11.33 0.90 17.13
C GLU A 428 -11.97 0.03 16.07
N ILE A 429 -12.95 0.60 15.38
CA ILE A 429 -13.63 0.04 14.21
C ILE A 429 -13.44 0.98 13.05
N HIS A 430 -12.87 0.49 11.95
CA HIS A 430 -12.69 1.26 10.73
C HIS A 430 -13.67 0.81 9.67
N ILE A 431 -14.49 1.72 9.18
CA ILE A 431 -15.50 1.47 8.15
C ILE A 431 -15.08 2.18 6.87
N PHE A 432 -14.75 1.41 5.85
CA PHE A 432 -14.38 1.89 4.52
C PHE A 432 -15.61 1.83 3.62
N HIS A 433 -16.15 2.98 3.28
CA HIS A 433 -17.27 3.12 2.35
C HIS A 433 -16.71 3.42 0.96
N ARG A 434 -16.93 2.51 0.00
CA ARG A 434 -16.45 2.59 -1.39
C ARG A 434 -17.60 2.81 -2.35
N GLY A 435 -17.37 3.58 -3.40
CA GLY A 435 -18.32 3.70 -4.48
C GLY A 435 -18.55 2.39 -5.24
N ARG A 436 -19.67 2.30 -5.95
CA ARG A 436 -20.01 1.19 -6.86
C ARG A 436 -19.57 1.52 -8.29
N GLY A 437 -18.97 0.54 -8.97
CA GLY A 437 -18.69 0.60 -10.40
C GLY A 437 -17.25 0.97 -10.75
N SER A 438 -16.95 0.97 -12.03
CA SER A 438 -15.70 1.45 -12.62
C SER A 438 -15.91 2.83 -13.22
N VAL A 439 -14.96 3.73 -13.03
CA VAL A 439 -14.98 5.03 -13.69
C VAL A 439 -14.82 4.84 -15.19
N LYS A 440 -15.80 5.32 -15.97
CA LYS A 440 -15.70 5.36 -17.43
C LYS A 440 -15.04 6.66 -17.87
N LEU A 441 -13.72 6.67 -17.96
CA LEU A 441 -12.98 7.81 -18.49
C LEU A 441 -13.22 7.95 -20.00
N LYS A 442 -13.53 9.18 -20.44
CA LYS A 442 -13.53 9.52 -21.87
C LYS A 442 -12.11 9.39 -22.42
N GLU A 443 -11.96 9.09 -23.71
CA GLU A 443 -10.64 8.84 -24.33
C GLU A 443 -9.65 10.00 -24.08
N LYS A 444 -10.12 11.24 -24.18
CA LYS A 444 -9.33 12.45 -23.91
C LYS A 444 -8.89 12.64 -22.45
N GLN A 445 -9.57 11.99 -21.50
CA GLN A 445 -9.27 12.10 -20.07
C GLN A 445 -8.26 11.06 -19.59
N LYS A 446 -8.15 9.92 -20.32
CA LYS A 446 -7.30 8.79 -19.93
C LYS A 446 -5.83 9.15 -19.73
N PRO A 447 -5.15 9.88 -20.63
CA PRO A 447 -3.73 10.17 -20.44
C PRO A 447 -3.45 11.03 -19.22
N SER A 448 -4.26 12.07 -18.99
CA SER A 448 -4.07 13.02 -17.88
C SER A 448 -4.35 12.40 -16.52
N ILE A 449 -5.33 11.51 -16.45
CA ILE A 449 -5.70 10.82 -15.20
C ILE A 449 -4.79 9.63 -14.95
N GLN A 450 -4.45 8.83 -15.98
CA GLN A 450 -3.52 7.71 -15.86
C GLN A 450 -2.10 8.14 -15.48
N ALA A 451 -1.66 9.31 -15.91
CA ALA A 451 -0.35 9.85 -15.53
C ALA A 451 -0.25 10.16 -14.01
N ARG A 452 -1.37 10.35 -13.33
CA ARG A 452 -1.45 10.62 -11.89
C ARG A 452 -1.76 9.36 -11.04
N THR A 453 -1.85 8.18 -11.67
CA THR A 453 -1.98 6.81 -11.12
C THR A 453 -3.06 6.55 -10.10
N PHE A 454 -4.10 5.81 -10.53
CA PHE A 454 -5.08 5.20 -9.64
C PHE A 454 -4.73 3.73 -9.39
N SER A 455 -4.52 3.38 -8.13
CA SER A 455 -4.47 1.98 -7.70
C SER A 455 -5.78 1.50 -7.08
N ALA A 456 -6.65 2.42 -6.65
CA ALA A 456 -7.93 2.09 -6.03
C ALA A 456 -8.97 3.20 -6.25
N LEU A 457 -10.25 2.87 -6.19
CA LEU A 457 -11.33 3.86 -6.12
C LEU A 457 -11.30 4.61 -4.79
N PRO A 458 -11.65 5.92 -4.76
CA PRO A 458 -11.71 6.66 -3.52
C PRO A 458 -12.70 6.04 -2.54
N ASN A 459 -12.43 6.19 -1.25
CA ASN A 459 -13.28 5.68 -0.19
C ASN A 459 -13.40 6.67 0.96
N ILE A 460 -14.55 6.69 1.61
CA ILE A 460 -14.77 7.41 2.85
C ILE A 460 -14.41 6.47 4.00
N VAL A 461 -13.56 6.92 4.91
CA VAL A 461 -13.18 6.17 6.10
C VAL A 461 -13.85 6.78 7.32
N HIS A 462 -14.66 5.98 8.01
CA HIS A 462 -15.21 6.31 9.31
C HIS A 462 -14.45 5.54 10.38
N ARG A 463 -14.08 6.22 11.45
CA ARG A 463 -13.42 5.62 12.63
C ARG A 463 -14.36 5.73 13.81
N LEU A 464 -14.66 4.62 14.42
CA LEU A 464 -15.53 4.50 15.57
C LEU A 464 -14.80 3.80 16.71
N THR A 465 -15.27 4.02 17.93
CA THR A 465 -14.76 3.31 19.11
C THR A 465 -15.94 2.65 19.82
N THR A 466 -15.79 1.42 20.26
CA THR A 466 -16.86 0.73 21.00
C THR A 466 -17.11 1.37 22.38
N ASP A 467 -18.37 1.45 22.76
CA ASP A 467 -18.81 1.94 24.05
C ASP A 467 -18.53 0.93 25.20
N LYS A 468 -18.95 1.26 26.42
CA LYS A 468 -18.82 0.39 27.61
C LYS A 468 -19.48 -0.99 27.47
N ASN A 469 -20.44 -1.12 26.57
CA ASN A 469 -21.14 -2.39 26.28
C ASN A 469 -20.50 -3.13 25.09
N GLY A 470 -19.37 -2.62 24.59
CA GLY A 470 -18.69 -3.14 23.41
C GLY A 470 -19.42 -2.85 22.10
N THR A 471 -20.40 -1.95 22.06
CA THR A 471 -21.20 -1.66 20.86
C THR A 471 -20.69 -0.46 20.10
N TYR A 472 -20.94 -0.45 18.80
CA TYR A 472 -20.69 0.69 17.91
C TYR A 472 -21.83 0.83 16.91
N GLU A 473 -22.08 2.04 16.44
CA GLU A 473 -23.05 2.30 15.37
C GLU A 473 -22.71 3.54 14.55
N ILE A 474 -23.13 3.54 13.31
CA ILE A 474 -23.09 4.67 12.39
C ILE A 474 -24.25 4.58 11.40
N PHE A 475 -24.69 5.71 10.89
CA PHE A 475 -25.67 5.79 9.81
C PHE A 475 -24.97 6.05 8.47
N VAL A 476 -25.23 5.22 7.47
CA VAL A 476 -24.54 5.26 6.18
C VAL A 476 -25.53 5.15 5.01
N GLY A 477 -25.09 5.63 3.84
CA GLY A 477 -25.80 5.43 2.59
C GLY A 477 -25.60 4.03 2.01
N SER A 478 -26.18 3.77 0.84
CA SER A 478 -25.89 2.53 0.10
C SER A 478 -24.46 2.53 -0.47
N GLY A 479 -23.88 1.35 -0.69
CA GLY A 479 -22.53 1.24 -1.25
C GLY A 479 -21.88 -0.09 -0.91
N ASN A 480 -20.59 -0.17 -1.22
CA ASN A 480 -19.74 -1.29 -0.84
C ASN A 480 -18.96 -0.93 0.42
N PHE A 481 -19.00 -1.80 1.38
CA PHE A 481 -18.38 -1.57 2.68
C PHE A 481 -17.32 -2.62 2.99
N THR A 482 -16.28 -2.18 3.66
CA THR A 482 -15.35 -3.07 4.38
C THR A 482 -15.29 -2.57 5.80
N VAL A 483 -15.70 -3.38 6.76
CA VAL A 483 -15.57 -3.07 8.19
C VAL A 483 -14.40 -3.85 8.75
N ARG A 484 -13.45 -3.12 9.31
CA ARG A 484 -12.29 -3.67 10.00
C ARG A 484 -12.51 -3.51 11.49
N GLY A 485 -12.55 -4.63 12.18
CA GLY A 485 -12.59 -4.72 13.63
C GLY A 485 -11.18 -4.76 14.25
N PRO A 486 -11.08 -5.22 15.51
CA PRO A 486 -9.80 -5.44 16.20
C PRO A 486 -8.85 -6.32 15.40
N SER A 487 -7.55 -6.20 15.66
CA SER A 487 -6.48 -6.84 14.87
C SER A 487 -6.58 -8.37 14.72
N GLN A 488 -7.28 -9.03 15.62
CA GLN A 488 -7.51 -10.49 15.61
C GLN A 488 -8.69 -10.93 14.78
N THR A 489 -9.50 -10.00 14.25
CA THR A 489 -10.76 -10.32 13.59
C THR A 489 -10.63 -10.16 12.08
N GLU A 490 -11.40 -10.97 11.35
CA GLU A 490 -11.46 -10.86 9.90
C GLU A 490 -12.21 -9.59 9.46
N ASN A 491 -11.75 -8.99 8.37
CA ASN A 491 -12.45 -7.88 7.74
C ASN A 491 -13.78 -8.34 7.15
N GLN A 492 -14.87 -7.70 7.53
CA GLN A 492 -16.20 -7.98 6.98
C GLN A 492 -16.45 -7.12 5.73
N ARG A 493 -16.79 -7.78 4.61
CA ARG A 493 -17.08 -7.09 3.33
C ARG A 493 -18.50 -7.40 2.89
N PHE A 494 -19.25 -6.35 2.54
CA PHE A 494 -20.65 -6.48 2.11
C PHE A 494 -21.08 -5.25 1.29
N THR A 495 -22.26 -5.36 0.71
CA THR A 495 -22.92 -4.27 0.02
C THR A 495 -24.20 -3.89 0.76
N ILE A 496 -24.40 -2.60 1.01
CA ILE A 496 -25.66 -2.04 1.49
C ILE A 496 -26.46 -1.56 0.30
N GLY A 497 -27.69 -2.05 0.17
CA GLY A 497 -28.65 -1.67 -0.87
C GLY A 497 -29.74 -0.75 -0.32
N GLN A 498 -30.86 -1.36 0.08
CA GLN A 498 -32.05 -0.64 0.62
C GLN A 498 -32.36 -1.07 2.07
N GLU A 499 -31.54 -1.91 2.67
CA GLU A 499 -31.70 -2.37 4.04
C GLU A 499 -31.69 -1.18 5.02
N ARG A 500 -32.55 -1.26 6.05
CA ARG A 500 -32.59 -0.25 7.12
C ARG A 500 -31.53 -0.44 8.17
N GLU A 501 -31.08 -1.68 8.33
CA GLU A 501 -30.10 -2.06 9.34
C GLU A 501 -29.13 -3.11 8.78
N LYS A 502 -27.90 -3.04 9.26
CA LYS A 502 -26.86 -4.03 8.99
C LYS A 502 -26.04 -4.25 10.24
N GLU A 503 -26.09 -5.48 10.76
CA GLU A 503 -25.30 -5.89 11.90
C GLU A 503 -23.95 -6.47 11.46
N VAL A 504 -22.87 -6.08 12.16
CA VAL A 504 -21.49 -6.56 11.93
C VAL A 504 -20.81 -6.74 13.28
N ASN A 505 -20.71 -7.97 13.75
CA ASN A 505 -20.14 -8.32 15.03
C ASN A 505 -18.71 -8.84 14.89
N PHE A 506 -17.87 -8.56 15.90
CA PHE A 506 -16.52 -9.10 16.00
C PHE A 506 -16.36 -9.89 17.29
N HIS A 507 -15.66 -10.99 17.20
CA HIS A 507 -15.35 -11.81 18.35
C HIS A 507 -13.83 -12.01 18.45
N MET A 508 -13.26 -11.69 19.59
CA MET A 508 -11.86 -11.93 19.92
C MET A 508 -11.76 -13.14 20.85
N GLU A 509 -10.92 -14.07 20.52
CA GLU A 509 -10.73 -15.26 21.37
C GLU A 509 -9.85 -14.97 22.60
N ARG A 510 -8.99 -13.96 22.52
CA ARG A 510 -7.98 -13.62 23.54
C ARG A 510 -8.01 -12.14 23.90
N PRO A 511 -7.67 -11.79 25.17
CA PRO A 511 -7.50 -10.37 25.53
C PRO A 511 -6.36 -9.74 24.73
N GLU A 512 -6.49 -8.44 24.43
CA GLU A 512 -5.40 -7.70 23.83
C GLU A 512 -4.17 -7.71 24.75
N LYS A 513 -3.04 -8.03 24.15
CA LYS A 513 -1.67 -7.82 24.61
C LYS A 513 -1.33 -8.31 26.02
N GLY A 514 -0.58 -9.37 26.09
CA GLY A 514 0.25 -9.75 27.25
C GLY A 514 1.68 -9.25 27.06
N PHE A 515 2.56 -9.64 27.97
CA PHE A 515 3.99 -9.38 27.84
C PHE A 515 4.73 -10.66 27.46
N LEU A 516 5.75 -10.50 26.63
CA LEU A 516 6.80 -11.46 26.37
C LEU A 516 8.02 -11.04 27.17
N THR A 517 8.58 -11.95 27.95
CA THR A 517 9.87 -11.77 28.62
C THR A 517 10.93 -12.59 27.90
N GLY A 518 12.14 -12.05 27.80
CA GLY A 518 13.20 -12.77 27.11
C GLY A 518 14.56 -12.57 27.72
N THR A 519 15.52 -13.41 27.27
CA THR A 519 16.93 -13.28 27.63
C THR A 519 17.76 -13.32 26.36
N VAL A 520 18.72 -12.42 26.25
CA VAL A 520 19.70 -12.40 25.16
C VAL A 520 20.98 -13.03 25.67
N VAL A 521 21.51 -13.98 24.91
CA VAL A 521 22.71 -14.74 25.29
C VAL A 521 23.72 -14.83 24.15
N THR A 522 24.98 -15.00 24.48
CA THR A 522 26.06 -15.27 23.51
C THR A 522 27.04 -16.29 24.08
N GLY A 523 27.81 -16.94 23.20
CA GLY A 523 28.86 -17.90 23.59
C GLY A 523 28.37 -19.30 23.96
N ASN A 524 29.31 -20.17 24.25
CA ASN A 524 29.10 -21.53 24.76
C ASN A 524 30.08 -21.82 25.87
N PRO A 525 29.66 -21.89 27.15
CA PRO A 525 28.27 -21.83 27.63
C PRO A 525 27.63 -20.44 27.44
N PRO A 526 26.29 -20.40 27.36
CA PRO A 526 25.57 -19.15 27.12
C PRO A 526 25.77 -18.13 28.23
N GLN A 527 26.23 -16.92 27.88
CA GLN A 527 26.42 -15.79 28.79
C GLN A 527 25.39 -14.70 28.46
N PRO A 528 24.78 -14.08 29.48
CA PRO A 528 23.83 -13.01 29.27
C PRO A 528 24.50 -11.79 28.61
N VAL A 529 23.76 -11.11 27.73
CA VAL A 529 24.23 -9.92 27.01
C VAL A 529 23.47 -8.70 27.51
N PRO A 530 24.10 -7.83 28.33
CA PRO A 530 23.50 -6.56 28.73
C PRO A 530 23.49 -5.54 27.59
N ASP A 531 22.63 -4.54 27.68
CA ASP A 531 22.48 -3.45 26.70
C ASP A 531 22.22 -3.91 25.25
N ALA A 532 21.76 -5.15 25.05
CA ALA A 532 21.35 -5.61 23.73
C ALA A 532 20.03 -4.96 23.33
N ARG A 533 19.98 -4.46 22.12
CA ARG A 533 18.79 -3.79 21.56
C ARG A 533 17.87 -4.81 20.92
N ILE A 534 16.61 -4.81 21.35
CA ILE A 534 15.54 -5.67 20.81
C ILE A 534 14.69 -4.85 19.85
N THR A 535 14.61 -5.30 18.61
CA THR A 535 13.75 -4.73 17.60
C THR A 535 12.73 -5.77 17.16
N GLY A 536 11.47 -5.35 16.99
CA GLY A 536 10.37 -6.24 16.60
C GLY A 536 9.92 -5.98 15.16
N ILE A 537 9.57 -7.04 14.47
CA ILE A 537 8.97 -7.01 13.14
C ILE A 537 7.54 -7.52 13.26
N TYR A 538 6.60 -6.67 12.87
CA TYR A 538 5.18 -6.95 13.02
C TYR A 538 4.52 -7.20 11.66
N ARG A 539 3.48 -8.04 11.65
CA ARG A 539 2.67 -8.39 10.47
C ARG A 539 1.80 -7.24 9.94
N SER A 540 1.81 -6.06 10.54
CA SER A 540 1.00 -4.95 10.03
C SER A 540 1.56 -4.42 8.71
N GLN A 541 0.69 -3.87 7.85
CA GLN A 541 1.08 -3.19 6.58
C GLN A 541 2.08 -2.04 6.77
N LYS A 542 2.44 -1.73 8.01
CA LYS A 542 3.45 -0.79 8.47
C LYS A 542 4.58 -1.55 9.17
N ALA A 543 5.23 -2.47 8.43
CA ALA A 543 6.41 -3.15 8.94
C ALA A 543 7.53 -2.13 9.15
N GLY A 544 7.66 -1.66 10.37
CA GLY A 544 8.75 -0.83 10.86
C GLY A 544 9.54 -1.60 11.92
N PHE A 545 10.87 -1.49 11.91
CA PHE A 545 11.69 -1.88 13.03
C PHE A 545 11.61 -0.78 14.09
N GLY A 546 10.80 -0.97 15.11
CA GLY A 546 10.85 -0.12 16.28
C GLY A 546 11.75 -0.74 17.36
N LEU A 547 12.52 0.06 18.06
CA LEU A 547 13.18 -0.39 19.30
C LEU A 547 12.07 -0.76 20.28
N GLN A 548 12.04 -2.03 20.69
CA GLN A 548 11.04 -2.56 21.61
C GLN A 548 11.53 -2.56 23.06
N ALA A 549 12.80 -2.90 23.24
CA ALA A 549 13.42 -2.97 24.54
C ALA A 549 14.97 -2.94 24.44
N VAL A 550 15.59 -2.73 25.58
CA VAL A 550 17.02 -2.95 25.78
C VAL A 550 17.17 -3.93 26.96
N THR A 551 18.10 -4.87 26.86
CA THR A 551 18.32 -5.83 27.95
C THR A 551 18.97 -5.17 29.16
N ASP A 552 18.57 -5.63 30.34
CA ASP A 552 19.18 -5.25 31.62
C ASP A 552 20.56 -5.91 31.83
N ALA A 553 21.18 -5.66 32.97
CA ALA A 553 22.50 -6.21 33.33
C ALA A 553 22.54 -7.76 33.33
N SER A 554 21.39 -8.42 33.48
CA SER A 554 21.25 -9.90 33.42
C SER A 554 20.87 -10.39 32.02
N GLY A 555 20.90 -9.55 30.99
CA GLY A 555 20.53 -9.87 29.63
C GLY A 555 19.03 -10.04 29.42
N LYS A 556 18.18 -9.64 30.37
CA LYS A 556 16.73 -9.82 30.30
C LYS A 556 16.05 -8.59 29.68
N PHE A 557 14.93 -8.85 28.99
CA PHE A 557 14.06 -7.81 28.46
C PHE A 557 12.59 -8.18 28.61
N LYS A 558 11.70 -7.17 28.49
CA LYS A 558 10.26 -7.33 28.48
C LYS A 558 9.67 -6.45 27.36
N VAL A 559 8.86 -7.04 26.50
CA VAL A 559 8.17 -6.35 25.40
C VAL A 559 6.68 -6.70 25.41
N GLU A 560 5.84 -5.85 24.84
CA GLU A 560 4.45 -6.21 24.59
C GLU A 560 4.39 -7.36 23.58
N ARG A 561 3.55 -8.34 23.88
CA ARG A 561 3.37 -9.53 23.05
C ARG A 561 2.30 -9.26 22.00
N GLU A 562 2.61 -9.52 20.75
CA GLU A 562 1.63 -9.49 19.68
C GLU A 562 0.81 -10.79 19.62
N LEU A 563 -0.36 -10.73 19.01
CA LEU A 563 -1.30 -11.84 18.91
C LEU A 563 -1.08 -12.69 17.65
N PHE A 564 0.01 -12.45 16.95
CA PHE A 564 0.45 -13.15 15.75
C PHE A 564 1.94 -13.40 15.83
N ASN A 565 2.45 -14.26 14.97
CA ASN A 565 3.88 -14.53 14.90
C ASN A 565 4.65 -13.23 14.70
N THR A 566 5.62 -13.00 15.58
CA THR A 566 6.48 -11.83 15.59
C THR A 566 7.91 -12.26 15.44
N LEU A 567 8.69 -11.54 14.64
CA LEU A 567 10.12 -11.74 14.55
C LEU A 567 10.83 -10.73 15.44
N LEU A 568 11.64 -11.21 16.39
CA LEU A 568 12.49 -10.38 17.23
C LEU A 568 13.96 -10.49 16.77
N CYS A 569 14.59 -9.35 16.60
CA CYS A 569 16.02 -9.24 16.37
C CYS A 569 16.69 -8.61 17.58
N ALA A 570 17.70 -9.27 18.12
CA ALA A 570 18.57 -8.69 19.14
C ALA A 570 19.97 -8.39 18.56
N ARG A 571 20.54 -7.23 18.94
CA ARG A 571 21.89 -6.81 18.53
C ARG A 571 22.63 -6.21 19.69
N THR A 572 23.94 -6.51 19.77
CA THR A 572 24.84 -5.80 20.71
C THR A 572 24.95 -4.32 20.33
N ARG A 573 25.34 -3.48 21.30
CA ARG A 573 25.51 -2.05 21.09
C ARG A 573 26.53 -1.72 20.00
N ASP A 574 27.62 -2.48 19.91
CA ASP A 574 28.67 -2.35 18.89
C ASP A 574 28.30 -3.03 17.55
N GLN A 575 27.12 -3.65 17.50
CA GLN A 575 26.56 -4.37 16.34
C GLN A 575 27.41 -5.52 15.79
N LYS A 576 28.38 -6.02 16.59
CA LYS A 576 29.20 -7.16 16.19
C LYS A 576 28.47 -8.49 16.31
N PHE A 577 27.49 -8.58 17.20
CA PHE A 577 26.68 -9.78 17.39
C PHE A 577 25.21 -9.48 17.14
N ALA A 578 24.55 -10.41 16.50
CA ALA A 578 23.12 -10.33 16.26
C ALA A 578 22.47 -11.71 16.28
N GLY A 579 21.16 -11.74 16.60
CA GLY A 579 20.34 -12.93 16.56
C GLY A 579 18.92 -12.60 16.17
N LEU A 580 18.24 -13.55 15.57
CA LEU A 580 16.87 -13.43 15.07
C LEU A 580 16.08 -14.64 15.52
N VAL A 581 14.88 -14.41 16.07
CA VAL A 581 13.98 -15.45 16.57
C VAL A 581 12.56 -15.14 16.17
N GLU A 582 11.82 -16.12 15.66
CA GLU A 582 10.37 -16.03 15.45
C GLU A 582 9.64 -16.44 16.75
N ILE A 583 8.64 -15.67 17.14
CA ILE A 583 7.87 -15.82 18.36
C ILE A 583 6.42 -16.09 17.97
N GLY A 584 5.87 -17.18 18.45
CA GLY A 584 4.45 -17.48 18.32
C GLY A 584 3.56 -16.63 19.25
N PRO A 585 2.26 -16.52 18.92
CA PRO A 585 1.32 -15.67 19.67
C PRO A 585 1.05 -16.15 21.09
N ASP A 586 1.41 -17.39 21.42
CA ASP A 586 1.22 -18.02 22.75
C ASP A 586 2.49 -18.02 23.61
N GLU A 587 3.64 -17.73 23.01
CA GLU A 587 4.91 -17.74 23.74
C GLU A 587 4.99 -16.60 24.73
N LYS A 588 5.35 -16.91 25.95
CA LYS A 588 5.51 -15.96 27.07
C LYS A 588 6.97 -15.64 27.37
N THR A 589 7.87 -16.53 26.96
CA THR A 589 9.29 -16.41 27.21
C THR A 589 10.10 -16.77 25.96
N VAL A 590 11.27 -16.15 25.79
CA VAL A 590 12.14 -16.39 24.65
C VAL A 590 13.61 -16.24 25.04
N THR A 591 14.46 -17.04 24.41
CA THR A 591 15.92 -16.83 24.46
C THR A 591 16.40 -16.50 23.07
N ILE A 592 17.14 -15.40 22.92
CA ILE A 592 17.72 -14.96 21.64
C ILE A 592 19.24 -15.18 21.68
N PRO A 593 19.74 -16.21 21.01
CA PRO A 593 21.19 -16.43 20.91
C PRO A 593 21.78 -15.45 19.90
N LEU A 594 22.88 -14.79 20.27
CA LEU A 594 23.63 -13.91 19.39
C LEU A 594 24.85 -14.63 18.80
N GLN A 595 25.08 -14.40 17.53
CA GLN A 595 26.27 -14.86 16.79
C GLN A 595 26.99 -13.64 16.20
N LEU A 596 28.28 -13.81 15.87
CA LEU A 596 29.02 -12.81 15.10
C LEU A 596 28.26 -12.52 13.77
N VAL A 597 28.13 -11.26 13.43
CA VAL A 597 27.55 -10.86 12.16
C VAL A 597 28.52 -11.13 11.01
N GLY A 598 27.99 -11.39 9.85
CA GLY A 598 28.77 -11.58 8.63
C GLY A 598 28.74 -10.38 7.69
N SER A 599 29.45 -10.49 6.58
CA SER A 599 29.46 -9.51 5.51
C SER A 599 29.39 -10.18 4.14
N VAL A 600 28.95 -9.41 3.14
CA VAL A 600 28.84 -9.87 1.76
C VAL A 600 29.39 -8.79 0.83
N ARG A 601 30.18 -9.17 -0.15
CA ARG A 601 30.67 -8.28 -1.19
C ARG A 601 30.35 -8.81 -2.58
N GLY A 602 30.38 -7.93 -3.56
CA GLY A 602 30.19 -8.30 -4.97
C GLY A 602 30.45 -7.11 -5.89
N GLN A 603 30.28 -7.35 -7.18
CA GLN A 603 30.42 -6.32 -8.22
C GLN A 603 29.23 -6.38 -9.18
N LEU A 604 28.59 -5.24 -9.44
CA LEU A 604 27.53 -5.12 -10.42
C LEU A 604 28.09 -4.79 -11.80
N ILE A 605 27.68 -5.55 -12.79
CA ILE A 605 28.06 -5.39 -14.19
C ILE A 605 26.78 -5.22 -15.02
N ASP A 606 26.78 -4.23 -15.89
CA ASP A 606 25.70 -4.06 -16.87
C ASP A 606 25.71 -5.24 -17.87
N GLU A 607 24.59 -5.94 -17.93
CA GLU A 607 24.43 -7.13 -18.80
C GLU A 607 24.55 -6.81 -20.29
N GLU A 608 24.26 -5.54 -20.68
CA GLU A 608 24.21 -5.14 -22.10
C GLU A 608 25.59 -4.78 -22.67
N ASN A 609 26.52 -4.27 -21.83
CA ASN A 609 27.81 -3.75 -22.28
C ASN A 609 29.01 -4.24 -21.47
N ASP A 610 28.80 -5.13 -20.50
CA ASP A 610 29.82 -5.69 -19.60
C ASP A 610 30.62 -4.63 -18.78
N GLN A 611 30.07 -3.39 -18.66
CA GLN A 611 30.73 -2.34 -17.88
C GLN A 611 30.27 -2.33 -16.41
N PRO A 612 31.14 -1.93 -15.47
CA PRO A 612 30.74 -1.75 -14.07
C PRO A 612 29.62 -0.74 -13.88
N LEU A 613 28.63 -1.07 -13.08
CA LEU A 613 27.51 -0.18 -12.75
C LEU A 613 27.90 0.78 -11.64
N LYS A 614 28.50 1.89 -12.00
CA LYS A 614 28.92 2.98 -11.13
C LYS A 614 27.73 3.62 -10.43
N ASN A 615 27.83 3.87 -9.13
CA ASN A 615 26.85 4.56 -8.30
C ASN A 615 25.43 3.95 -8.37
N GLN A 616 25.31 2.67 -8.77
CA GLN A 616 24.03 1.99 -8.79
C GLN A 616 23.50 1.83 -7.38
N GLU A 617 22.28 2.30 -7.17
CA GLU A 617 21.58 2.17 -5.90
C GLU A 617 21.12 0.73 -5.68
N LEU A 618 21.40 0.21 -4.47
CA LEU A 618 21.11 -1.15 -4.06
C LEU A 618 20.22 -1.17 -2.82
N GLN A 619 19.37 -2.13 -2.75
CA GLN A 619 18.62 -2.47 -1.55
C GLN A 619 18.74 -3.96 -1.27
N TYR A 620 18.90 -4.30 0.00
CA TYR A 620 18.83 -5.68 0.45
C TYR A 620 17.85 -5.83 1.61
N GLY A 621 17.35 -7.03 1.82
CA GLY A 621 16.44 -7.31 2.91
C GLY A 621 16.32 -8.81 3.15
N VAL A 622 15.83 -9.16 4.33
CA VAL A 622 15.49 -10.54 4.67
C VAL A 622 14.08 -10.82 4.21
N GLU A 623 13.86 -11.93 3.54
CA GLU A 623 12.53 -12.45 3.29
C GLU A 623 12.18 -13.47 4.37
N ILE A 624 11.16 -13.16 5.13
CA ILE A 624 10.73 -13.99 6.24
C ILE A 624 9.35 -14.53 5.91
N ARG A 625 9.21 -15.83 6.08
CA ARG A 625 7.93 -16.50 5.98
C ARG A 625 7.25 -16.43 7.35
N MET A 626 6.20 -15.62 7.46
CA MET A 626 5.36 -15.57 8.66
C MET A 626 4.01 -16.22 8.35
N GLY A 627 3.85 -17.48 8.72
CA GLY A 627 2.66 -18.24 8.38
C GLY A 627 2.49 -18.37 6.86
N LYS A 628 1.36 -17.90 6.33
CA LYS A 628 0.97 -17.99 4.91
C LYS A 628 1.55 -16.91 4.01
N GLU A 629 2.12 -15.85 4.58
CA GLU A 629 2.60 -14.69 3.83
C GLU A 629 4.13 -14.64 3.82
N PHE A 630 4.68 -14.28 2.65
CA PHE A 630 6.06 -13.85 2.54
C PHE A 630 6.14 -12.35 2.79
N ILE A 631 6.85 -11.94 3.82
CA ILE A 631 7.09 -10.54 4.10
C ILE A 631 8.54 -10.24 3.80
N THR A 632 8.79 -9.39 2.81
CA THR A 632 10.15 -8.90 2.54
C THR A 632 10.39 -7.66 3.38
N TYR A 633 11.29 -7.76 4.34
CA TYR A 633 11.72 -6.63 5.15
C TYR A 633 12.78 -5.84 4.40
N ARG A 634 12.39 -4.64 3.98
CA ARG A 634 13.28 -3.76 3.22
C ARG A 634 14.07 -2.79 4.10
N ASN A 635 13.63 -2.49 5.31
CA ASN A 635 14.11 -1.32 6.05
C ASN A 635 14.71 -1.57 7.44
N GLY A 636 14.81 -2.79 7.90
CA GLY A 636 15.33 -3.05 9.24
C GLY A 636 16.70 -3.70 9.26
N PHE A 637 17.08 -4.37 8.18
CA PHE A 637 18.40 -4.98 8.01
C PHE A 637 19.17 -4.39 6.83
N GLY A 638 18.57 -3.43 6.07
CA GLY A 638 19.16 -2.95 4.86
C GLY A 638 19.15 -1.45 4.76
N GLU A 639 20.33 -0.86 4.74
CA GLU A 639 20.52 0.49 4.26
C GLU A 639 20.45 0.49 2.74
N THR A 640 19.97 1.60 2.16
CA THR A 640 20.17 1.86 0.74
C THR A 640 21.67 2.12 0.54
N LEU A 641 22.30 1.30 -0.26
CA LEU A 641 23.70 1.39 -0.59
C LEU A 641 23.87 1.83 -2.05
N HIS A 642 25.06 2.37 -2.32
CA HIS A 642 25.49 2.65 -3.70
C HIS A 642 26.72 1.82 -4.00
N ALA A 643 26.76 1.22 -5.18
CA ALA A 643 27.99 0.66 -5.71
C ALA A 643 29.04 1.78 -5.93
N ASP A 644 30.30 1.47 -5.76
CA ASP A 644 31.38 2.40 -6.00
C ASP A 644 31.61 2.68 -7.50
N ALA A 645 32.65 3.43 -7.84
CA ALA A 645 33.01 3.75 -9.23
C ALA A 645 33.35 2.51 -10.09
N ALA A 646 33.75 1.41 -9.45
CA ALA A 646 34.05 0.13 -10.09
C ALA A 646 32.86 -0.85 -10.03
N GLY A 647 31.67 -0.39 -9.63
CA GLY A 647 30.48 -1.22 -9.47
C GLY A 647 30.54 -2.15 -8.26
N LYS A 648 31.51 -2.02 -7.36
CA LYS A 648 31.67 -2.87 -6.19
C LYS A 648 30.78 -2.40 -5.05
N PHE A 649 30.28 -3.35 -4.25
CA PHE A 649 29.50 -3.09 -3.04
C PHE A 649 29.90 -4.02 -1.91
N GLU A 650 29.64 -3.60 -0.68
CA GLU A 650 29.82 -4.39 0.52
C GLU A 650 28.64 -4.22 1.47
N LEU A 651 28.00 -5.33 1.86
CA LEU A 651 26.94 -5.41 2.85
C LEU A 651 27.57 -5.87 4.16
N LYS A 652 27.35 -5.13 5.24
CA LYS A 652 27.95 -5.43 6.56
C LYS A 652 26.87 -5.72 7.60
N LYS A 653 27.29 -6.31 8.72
CA LYS A 653 26.46 -6.54 9.91
C LYS A 653 25.23 -7.43 9.63
N LEU A 654 25.37 -8.39 8.74
CA LEU A 654 24.30 -9.32 8.38
C LEU A 654 24.14 -10.41 9.44
N VAL A 655 22.90 -10.75 9.76
CA VAL A 655 22.60 -11.85 10.68
C VAL A 655 22.86 -13.17 9.97
N VAL A 656 23.66 -14.03 10.57
CA VAL A 656 23.98 -15.36 10.04
C VAL A 656 22.74 -16.27 10.07
N GLY A 657 22.64 -17.19 9.13
CA GLY A 657 21.53 -18.14 9.03
C GLY A 657 20.29 -17.59 8.32
N GLN A 658 20.31 -16.33 7.85
CA GLN A 658 19.17 -15.72 7.18
C GLN A 658 19.34 -15.68 5.66
N GLU A 659 18.25 -15.86 4.93
CA GLU A 659 18.21 -15.67 3.48
C GLU A 659 17.96 -14.18 3.16
N TYR A 660 18.86 -13.62 2.35
CA TYR A 660 18.80 -12.22 1.92
C TYR A 660 18.45 -12.10 0.44
N LYS A 661 17.66 -11.12 0.10
CA LYS A 661 17.42 -10.68 -1.27
C LYS A 661 18.13 -9.38 -1.55
N LEU A 662 18.98 -9.38 -2.56
CA LEU A 662 19.65 -8.19 -3.08
C LEU A 662 18.90 -7.73 -4.32
N SER A 663 18.60 -6.46 -4.40
CA SER A 663 17.93 -5.80 -5.54
C SER A 663 18.64 -4.51 -5.90
N ILE A 664 18.63 -4.15 -7.19
CA ILE A 664 18.94 -2.78 -7.60
C ILE A 664 17.68 -1.94 -7.61
N ILE A 665 17.85 -0.66 -7.36
CA ILE A 665 16.80 0.35 -7.44
C ILE A 665 16.93 1.07 -8.76
N ILE A 666 15.84 1.15 -9.52
CA ILE A 666 15.76 1.80 -10.83
C ILE A 666 14.73 2.92 -10.73
N HIS A 667 15.12 4.13 -11.13
CA HIS A 667 14.25 5.29 -11.25
C HIS A 667 13.98 5.56 -12.75
N PRO A 668 12.83 5.11 -13.29
CA PRO A 668 12.53 5.32 -14.71
C PRO A 668 12.42 6.82 -15.04
N GLN A 669 13.06 7.25 -16.11
CA GLN A 669 13.01 8.65 -16.55
C GLN A 669 11.61 9.08 -17.02
N ASP A 670 10.87 8.15 -17.64
CA ASP A 670 9.49 8.33 -18.10
C ASP A 670 8.46 8.27 -16.96
N LYS A 671 8.87 7.83 -15.78
CA LYS A 671 8.04 7.72 -14.57
C LYS A 671 8.81 8.19 -13.34
N PRO A 672 9.13 9.49 -13.23
CA PRO A 672 10.04 10.00 -12.20
C PRO A 672 9.57 9.79 -10.75
N ARG A 673 8.30 9.45 -10.55
CA ARG A 673 7.74 9.11 -9.22
C ARG A 673 7.67 7.61 -8.94
N SER A 674 8.09 6.75 -9.89
CA SER A 674 8.07 5.30 -9.74
C SER A 674 9.45 4.81 -9.37
N THR A 675 9.53 4.01 -8.33
CA THR A 675 10.74 3.27 -7.96
C THR A 675 10.52 1.81 -8.28
N LEU A 676 11.40 1.22 -9.08
CA LEU A 676 11.34 -0.18 -9.43
C LEU A 676 12.48 -0.93 -8.74
N TYR A 677 12.16 -2.10 -8.22
CA TYR A 677 13.11 -2.99 -7.58
C TYR A 677 13.36 -4.19 -8.48
N ARG A 678 14.58 -4.37 -8.94
CA ARG A 678 14.97 -5.53 -9.74
C ARG A 678 15.85 -6.44 -8.91
N ARG A 679 15.38 -7.66 -8.65
CA ARG A 679 16.14 -8.68 -7.92
C ARG A 679 17.42 -9.02 -8.69
N VAL A 680 18.54 -9.02 -7.97
CA VAL A 680 19.86 -9.35 -8.50
C VAL A 680 20.29 -10.74 -8.03
N LYS A 681 20.18 -11.01 -6.72
CA LYS A 681 20.63 -12.26 -6.12
C LYS A 681 19.85 -12.58 -4.84
N VAL A 682 19.65 -13.85 -4.59
CA VAL A 682 19.29 -14.38 -3.28
C VAL A 682 20.51 -15.13 -2.73
N PHE A 683 20.82 -14.94 -1.46
CA PHE A 683 21.96 -15.58 -0.81
C PHE A 683 21.69 -15.81 0.67
N THR A 684 22.34 -16.82 1.25
CA THR A 684 22.30 -17.12 2.68
C THR A 684 23.70 -17.07 3.25
N LEU A 685 23.90 -16.40 4.37
CA LEU A 685 25.12 -16.45 5.14
C LEU A 685 25.07 -17.64 6.11
N THR A 686 25.96 -18.58 5.95
CA THR A 686 26.06 -19.78 6.80
C THR A 686 26.96 -19.59 8.02
N ASP A 687 27.85 -18.61 7.94
CA ASP A 687 28.81 -18.27 9.01
C ASP A 687 29.11 -16.75 9.01
N SER A 688 29.97 -16.31 9.91
CA SER A 688 30.41 -14.91 10.07
C SER A 688 31.50 -14.47 9.07
N GLN A 689 31.92 -15.34 8.15
CA GLN A 689 32.93 -14.99 7.15
C GLN A 689 32.33 -14.06 6.07
N GLN A 690 33.24 -13.41 5.33
CA GLN A 690 32.83 -12.58 4.21
C GLN A 690 32.47 -13.44 2.99
N LEU A 691 31.21 -13.42 2.58
CA LEU A 691 30.75 -14.08 1.36
C LEU A 691 31.02 -13.20 0.14
N ASP A 692 31.71 -13.73 -0.86
CA ASP A 692 31.93 -13.05 -2.14
C ASP A 692 30.93 -13.57 -3.19
N LEU A 693 30.03 -12.69 -3.67
CA LEU A 693 29.06 -13.01 -4.70
C LEU A 693 29.63 -12.93 -6.12
N GLY A 694 30.88 -12.47 -6.27
CA GLY A 694 31.53 -12.28 -7.54
C GLY A 694 30.90 -11.18 -8.40
N LYS A 695 30.98 -11.35 -9.73
CA LYS A 695 30.39 -10.42 -10.70
C LYS A 695 28.93 -10.79 -10.94
N LEU A 696 28.04 -9.83 -10.72
CA LEU A 696 26.60 -9.96 -10.90
C LEU A 696 26.14 -9.14 -12.09
N LYS A 697 25.74 -9.83 -13.16
CA LYS A 697 25.20 -9.19 -14.37
C LYS A 697 23.76 -8.75 -14.13
N VAL A 698 23.45 -7.51 -14.40
CA VAL A 698 22.12 -6.92 -14.17
C VAL A 698 21.75 -5.93 -15.28
N LYS A 699 20.47 -5.77 -15.54
CA LYS A 699 19.93 -4.73 -16.44
C LYS A 699 19.55 -3.50 -15.62
N PRO A 700 20.33 -2.41 -15.63
CA PRO A 700 20.11 -1.24 -14.78
C PRO A 700 19.00 -0.34 -15.30
N ARG A 701 18.55 -0.53 -16.56
CA ARG A 701 17.58 0.35 -17.21
C ARG A 701 16.18 -0.25 -17.16
N TYR A 702 15.20 0.60 -16.91
CA TYR A 702 13.80 0.27 -17.14
C TYR A 702 13.53 0.44 -18.64
N THR A 703 13.23 -0.66 -19.28
CA THR A 703 12.66 -0.61 -20.62
C THR A 703 11.15 -0.69 -20.45
N PRO A 704 10.38 0.37 -20.78
CA PRO A 704 8.93 0.29 -20.77
C PRO A 704 8.47 -0.91 -21.59
N TYR A 705 7.53 -1.69 -21.08
CA TYR A 705 6.90 -2.73 -21.88
C TYR A 705 6.26 -2.07 -23.09
N LYS A 706 6.91 -2.21 -24.25
CA LYS A 706 6.35 -1.84 -25.53
C LYS A 706 5.66 -3.08 -26.09
N PRO A 707 4.33 -3.05 -26.24
CA PRO A 707 3.65 -4.18 -26.86
C PRO A 707 4.29 -4.48 -28.21
N PRO A 708 4.55 -5.75 -28.54
CA PRO A 708 5.11 -6.10 -29.83
C PRO A 708 4.23 -5.55 -30.97
N THR A 709 4.87 -4.96 -31.96
CA THR A 709 4.21 -4.52 -33.19
C THR A 709 3.56 -5.71 -33.92
N ILE A 710 2.68 -5.45 -34.87
CA ILE A 710 2.09 -6.55 -35.69
C ILE A 710 3.18 -7.29 -36.44
N ASP A 711 4.20 -6.63 -36.95
CA ASP A 711 5.35 -7.24 -37.63
C ASP A 711 6.14 -8.18 -36.73
N GLU A 712 6.47 -7.72 -35.51
CA GLU A 712 7.14 -8.55 -34.50
C GLU A 712 6.31 -9.77 -34.10
N ARG A 713 4.97 -9.61 -34.02
CA ARG A 713 4.05 -10.73 -33.74
C ARG A 713 3.94 -11.71 -34.90
N ILE A 714 3.98 -11.23 -36.16
CA ILE A 714 4.05 -12.08 -37.36
C ILE A 714 5.37 -12.83 -37.33
N ALA A 715 6.50 -12.14 -37.19
CA ALA A 715 7.81 -12.79 -37.12
C ALA A 715 7.86 -13.88 -36.05
N ALA A 716 7.44 -13.55 -34.80
CA ALA A 716 7.42 -14.51 -33.69
C ALA A 716 6.48 -15.71 -33.93
N ALA A 717 5.43 -15.58 -34.76
CA ALA A 717 4.53 -16.67 -35.09
C ALA A 717 5.12 -17.60 -36.18
N TYR A 718 5.91 -17.06 -37.09
CA TYR A 718 6.54 -17.82 -38.19
C TYR A 718 7.93 -18.37 -37.78
N ASP A 719 8.71 -17.68 -36.97
CA ASP A 719 10.06 -18.06 -36.55
C ASP A 719 10.08 -19.10 -35.41
N THR A 720 9.14 -20.03 -35.42
CA THR A 720 9.04 -21.11 -34.42
C THR A 720 10.03 -22.25 -34.76
N LYS A 721 10.67 -22.79 -33.69
CA LYS A 721 11.61 -23.93 -33.84
C LYS A 721 10.89 -25.22 -34.15
N GLY A 722 11.58 -26.15 -34.80
CA GLY A 722 11.12 -27.49 -35.12
C GLY A 722 10.63 -27.65 -36.59
N THR A 723 10.49 -28.88 -37.03
CA THR A 723 9.94 -29.20 -38.35
C THR A 723 8.44 -28.87 -38.39
N PRO A 724 7.83 -28.70 -39.56
CA PRO A 724 6.38 -28.48 -39.67
C PRO A 724 5.57 -29.58 -38.96
N GLU A 725 6.00 -30.85 -39.06
CA GLU A 725 5.37 -31.98 -38.38
C GLU A 725 5.43 -31.88 -36.87
N GLU A 726 6.60 -31.54 -36.31
CA GLU A 726 6.78 -31.34 -34.87
C GLU A 726 5.93 -30.19 -34.38
N ARG A 727 5.90 -29.08 -35.10
CA ARG A 727 5.09 -27.90 -34.78
C ARG A 727 3.59 -28.25 -34.78
N TYR A 728 3.12 -29.00 -35.78
CA TYR A 728 1.73 -29.47 -35.88
C TYR A 728 1.39 -30.41 -34.73
N ALA A 729 2.20 -31.47 -34.52
CA ALA A 729 1.99 -32.44 -33.45
C ALA A 729 1.92 -31.77 -32.08
N SER A 730 2.83 -30.83 -31.80
CA SER A 730 2.86 -30.05 -30.57
C SER A 730 1.62 -29.15 -30.43
N ALA A 731 1.25 -28.40 -31.47
CA ALA A 731 0.10 -27.52 -31.46
C ALA A 731 -1.23 -28.28 -31.30
N ALA A 732 -1.39 -29.40 -32.00
CA ALA A 732 -2.55 -30.28 -31.87
C ALA A 732 -2.66 -30.92 -30.49
N LYS A 733 -1.54 -31.39 -29.91
CA LYS A 733 -1.48 -31.93 -28.55
C LYS A 733 -1.89 -30.87 -27.55
N ILE A 734 -1.34 -29.67 -27.66
CA ILE A 734 -1.69 -28.53 -26.75
C ILE A 734 -3.17 -28.15 -26.90
N ALA A 735 -3.68 -28.03 -28.15
CA ALA A 735 -5.08 -27.70 -28.42
C ALA A 735 -6.02 -28.70 -27.71
N ARG A 736 -5.76 -30.00 -27.89
CA ARG A 736 -6.50 -31.10 -27.24
C ARG A 736 -6.46 -30.96 -25.69
N LEU A 737 -5.30 -30.67 -25.13
CA LEU A 737 -5.10 -30.62 -23.68
C LEU A 737 -5.63 -29.33 -23.03
N THR A 738 -5.87 -28.28 -23.82
CA THR A 738 -6.32 -26.97 -23.31
C THR A 738 -7.73 -26.59 -23.78
N ASN A 739 -8.55 -27.56 -24.22
CA ASN A 739 -9.94 -27.32 -24.63
C ASN A 739 -10.05 -26.31 -25.80
N GLN A 740 -9.20 -26.47 -26.81
CA GLN A 740 -9.16 -25.58 -27.95
C GLN A 740 -9.26 -26.39 -29.27
N TYR A 741 -9.73 -25.75 -30.32
CA TYR A 741 -9.50 -26.25 -31.69
C TYR A 741 -8.16 -25.72 -32.18
N LEU A 742 -7.53 -26.46 -33.10
CA LEU A 742 -6.35 -26.04 -33.82
C LEU A 742 -6.77 -25.13 -34.98
N LEU A 743 -6.33 -23.86 -34.95
CA LEU A 743 -6.52 -22.92 -36.04
C LEU A 743 -5.20 -22.78 -36.81
N ILE A 744 -5.17 -23.25 -38.06
CA ILE A 744 -4.02 -23.08 -38.94
C ILE A 744 -4.23 -21.83 -39.79
N LEU A 745 -3.30 -20.88 -39.67
CA LEU A 745 -3.14 -19.74 -40.56
C LEU A 745 -2.15 -20.14 -41.66
N TYR A 746 -2.66 -20.36 -42.87
CA TYR A 746 -1.85 -20.70 -44.03
C TYR A 746 -1.67 -19.48 -44.94
N GLY A 747 -0.43 -19.12 -45.25
CA GLY A 747 -0.12 -18.00 -46.11
C GLY A 747 1.30 -17.47 -45.93
N ASP A 748 1.75 -16.64 -46.87
CA ASP A 748 3.06 -15.99 -46.81
C ASP A 748 3.11 -14.91 -45.73
N ARG A 749 4.22 -14.85 -44.96
CA ARG A 749 4.43 -13.88 -43.87
C ARG A 749 4.39 -12.42 -44.35
N SER A 750 4.75 -12.15 -45.61
CA SER A 750 4.70 -10.83 -46.23
C SER A 750 3.31 -10.44 -46.74
N SER A 751 2.37 -11.39 -46.77
CA SER A 751 1.04 -11.21 -47.32
C SER A 751 0.24 -10.18 -46.53
N GLU A 752 -0.38 -9.23 -47.24
CA GLU A 752 -1.27 -8.24 -46.65
C GLU A 752 -2.47 -8.90 -45.92
N ALA A 753 -2.97 -10.02 -46.42
CA ALA A 753 -4.06 -10.75 -45.78
C ALA A 753 -3.64 -11.34 -44.42
N VAL A 754 -2.43 -11.88 -44.32
CA VAL A 754 -1.86 -12.34 -43.06
C VAL A 754 -1.73 -11.17 -42.09
N ARG A 755 -1.21 -9.99 -42.52
CA ARG A 755 -1.09 -8.79 -41.74
C ARG A 755 -2.45 -8.32 -41.21
N GLN A 756 -3.46 -8.30 -42.07
CA GLN A 756 -4.83 -7.89 -41.70
C GLN A 756 -5.44 -8.86 -40.70
N PHE A 757 -5.32 -10.17 -40.91
CA PHE A 757 -5.80 -11.17 -39.93
C PHE A 757 -5.12 -10.96 -38.56
N MET A 758 -3.80 -10.83 -38.53
CA MET A 758 -3.06 -10.63 -37.28
C MET A 758 -3.43 -9.29 -36.59
N THR A 759 -3.68 -8.24 -37.37
CA THR A 759 -4.15 -6.94 -36.87
C THR A 759 -5.52 -7.08 -36.20
N LEU A 760 -6.49 -7.72 -36.86
CA LEU A 760 -7.82 -7.97 -36.34
C LEU A 760 -7.77 -8.86 -35.07
N ARG A 761 -6.97 -9.93 -35.12
CA ARG A 761 -6.78 -10.84 -33.98
C ARG A 761 -6.34 -10.13 -32.70
N TYR A 762 -5.45 -9.14 -32.77
CA TYR A 762 -4.90 -8.46 -31.60
C TYR A 762 -5.65 -7.17 -31.22
N ASN A 763 -6.20 -6.46 -32.19
CA ASN A 763 -6.76 -5.14 -31.97
C ASN A 763 -8.30 -5.13 -31.93
N ASP A 764 -8.96 -6.06 -32.62
CA ASP A 764 -10.41 -6.15 -32.55
C ASP A 764 -10.85 -6.86 -31.26
N LYS A 765 -11.80 -6.28 -30.52
CA LYS A 765 -12.22 -6.78 -29.21
C LYS A 765 -13.01 -8.09 -29.32
N GLU A 766 -13.90 -8.20 -30.30
CA GLU A 766 -14.76 -9.38 -30.44
C GLU A 766 -13.97 -10.57 -30.95
N ILE A 767 -13.13 -10.37 -31.97
CA ILE A 767 -12.25 -11.43 -32.50
C ILE A 767 -11.27 -11.87 -31.41
N ARG A 768 -10.65 -10.94 -30.69
CA ARG A 768 -9.74 -11.27 -29.59
C ARG A 768 -10.40 -12.11 -28.49
N ASN A 769 -11.67 -11.85 -28.18
CA ASN A 769 -12.43 -12.63 -27.20
C ASN A 769 -12.77 -14.05 -27.67
N LEU A 770 -12.78 -14.32 -28.97
CA LEU A 770 -12.96 -15.67 -29.54
C LEU A 770 -11.66 -16.46 -29.61
N MET A 771 -10.50 -15.81 -29.71
CA MET A 771 -9.21 -16.47 -29.86
C MET A 771 -8.87 -17.50 -28.77
N PRO A 772 -9.34 -17.38 -27.50
CA PRO A 772 -9.21 -18.46 -26.52
C PRO A 772 -9.81 -19.81 -26.92
N SER A 773 -10.73 -19.86 -27.89
CA SER A 773 -11.29 -21.09 -28.45
C SER A 773 -10.31 -21.82 -29.38
N PHE A 774 -9.21 -21.16 -29.77
CA PHE A 774 -8.30 -21.67 -30.79
C PHE A 774 -6.84 -21.65 -30.30
N ARG A 775 -6.11 -22.71 -30.66
CA ARG A 775 -4.65 -22.75 -30.67
C ARG A 775 -4.17 -22.38 -32.05
N LEU A 776 -3.52 -21.24 -32.22
CA LEU A 776 -2.99 -20.81 -33.51
C LEU A 776 -1.70 -21.59 -33.87
N LEU A 777 -1.65 -22.13 -35.06
CA LEU A 777 -0.46 -22.59 -35.77
C LEU A 777 -0.34 -21.81 -37.10
N VAL A 778 0.88 -21.41 -37.43
CA VAL A 778 1.15 -20.71 -38.69
C VAL A 778 1.92 -21.65 -39.63
N SER A 779 1.52 -21.71 -40.88
CA SER A 779 2.18 -22.49 -41.93
C SER A 779 2.42 -21.61 -43.16
N GLU A 780 3.63 -21.61 -43.67
CA GLU A 780 4.07 -20.76 -44.77
C GLU A 780 3.79 -21.40 -46.13
N GLU A 781 3.39 -20.60 -47.13
CA GLU A 781 3.03 -21.07 -48.46
C GLU A 781 4.20 -21.72 -49.23
N GLY A 782 5.44 -21.29 -48.96
CA GLY A 782 6.66 -21.86 -49.55
C GLY A 782 7.07 -23.21 -48.95
N GLU A 783 6.65 -23.58 -47.77
CA GLU A 783 6.96 -24.89 -47.15
C GLU A 783 6.30 -26.05 -47.91
N ALA A 784 5.18 -25.82 -48.62
CA ALA A 784 4.46 -26.85 -49.37
C ALA A 784 5.25 -27.35 -50.60
N ASN A 785 6.13 -26.54 -51.17
CA ASN A 785 6.90 -26.92 -52.38
C ASN A 785 8.25 -27.56 -52.03
N THR A 786 8.70 -27.50 -50.78
CA THR A 786 9.98 -28.06 -50.30
C THR A 786 9.78 -29.18 -49.28
N LEU A 787 8.55 -29.52 -48.95
CA LEU A 787 8.21 -30.52 -47.94
C LEU A 787 8.62 -31.94 -48.43
N SER A 788 9.28 -32.65 -47.52
CA SER A 788 9.52 -34.09 -47.58
C SER A 788 8.23 -34.86 -47.80
N GLU A 789 8.31 -36.12 -48.29
CA GLU A 789 7.15 -37.02 -48.50
C GLU A 789 6.23 -37.08 -47.29
N LYS A 790 6.78 -36.95 -46.08
CA LYS A 790 6.04 -36.96 -44.81
C LYS A 790 5.15 -35.74 -44.60
N ALA A 791 5.55 -34.57 -45.06
CA ALA A 791 4.72 -33.35 -44.96
C ALA A 791 3.60 -33.35 -46.01
N ARG A 792 3.84 -34.00 -47.16
CA ARG A 792 2.76 -34.32 -48.12
C ARG A 792 1.75 -35.31 -47.54
N GLU A 793 2.22 -36.29 -46.75
CA GLU A 793 1.33 -37.20 -46.03
C GLU A 793 0.49 -36.48 -44.98
N ILE A 794 1.04 -35.47 -44.27
CA ILE A 794 0.26 -34.61 -43.34
C ILE A 794 -0.74 -33.76 -44.13
N GLN A 795 -0.37 -33.17 -45.25
CA GLN A 795 -1.31 -32.46 -46.11
C GLN A 795 -2.39 -33.41 -46.65
N LYS A 796 -2.02 -34.65 -47.01
CA LYS A 796 -2.94 -35.71 -47.39
C LYS A 796 -3.89 -36.09 -46.29
N ASN A 797 -3.36 -36.27 -45.07
CA ASN A 797 -4.14 -36.56 -43.88
C ASN A 797 -5.00 -35.35 -43.41
N LEU A 798 -4.65 -34.16 -43.86
CA LEU A 798 -5.40 -32.92 -43.65
C LEU A 798 -6.48 -32.67 -44.73
N GLY A 799 -6.64 -33.57 -45.72
CA GLY A 799 -7.61 -33.42 -46.79
C GLY A 799 -7.25 -32.30 -47.81
N LEU A 800 -6.01 -31.83 -47.80
CA LEU A 800 -5.51 -30.77 -48.68
C LEU A 800 -4.99 -31.30 -50.03
N GLU A 801 -5.45 -32.49 -50.48
CA GLU A 801 -5.08 -33.07 -51.73
C GLU A 801 -5.87 -32.43 -52.88
N SER A 802 -5.18 -31.85 -53.81
CA SER A 802 -5.33 -31.73 -55.28
C SER A 802 -5.36 -30.33 -55.88
N THR A 803 -5.49 -29.26 -55.13
CA THR A 803 -5.20 -27.92 -55.61
C THR A 803 -4.34 -27.24 -54.58
N ALA A 804 -3.30 -26.49 -54.93
CA ALA A 804 -2.50 -25.72 -53.98
C ALA A 804 -3.47 -24.99 -53.02
N PRO A 805 -3.43 -25.25 -51.71
CA PRO A 805 -4.43 -24.68 -50.79
C PRO A 805 -4.38 -23.17 -50.90
N GLN A 806 -5.55 -22.54 -51.06
CA GLN A 806 -5.63 -21.10 -51.10
C GLN A 806 -5.25 -20.53 -49.73
N PRO A 807 -4.46 -19.47 -49.67
CA PRO A 807 -4.16 -18.80 -48.37
C PRO A 807 -5.43 -18.50 -47.59
N GLY A 808 -5.44 -18.88 -46.27
CA GLY A 808 -6.64 -18.79 -45.48
C GLY A 808 -6.52 -19.42 -44.08
N LEU A 809 -7.67 -19.74 -43.52
CA LEU A 809 -7.82 -20.32 -42.19
C LEU A 809 -8.41 -21.73 -42.29
N PHE A 810 -7.81 -22.66 -41.52
CA PHE A 810 -8.27 -24.06 -41.42
C PHE A 810 -8.44 -24.39 -39.92
N ILE A 811 -9.57 -25.00 -39.57
CA ILE A 811 -9.88 -25.36 -38.18
C ILE A 811 -10.00 -26.87 -38.06
N PHE A 812 -9.27 -27.44 -37.06
CA PHE A 812 -9.26 -28.89 -36.78
C PHE A 812 -9.66 -29.13 -35.30
N ASP A 813 -10.35 -30.24 -35.08
CA ASP A 813 -10.71 -30.70 -33.75
C ASP A 813 -9.54 -31.42 -33.00
N ALA A 814 -9.83 -31.93 -31.82
CA ALA A 814 -8.87 -32.66 -30.97
C ALA A 814 -8.40 -34.00 -31.59
N GLN A 815 -9.11 -34.56 -32.59
CA GLN A 815 -8.80 -35.77 -33.29
C GLN A 815 -8.14 -35.50 -34.65
N SER A 816 -7.74 -34.25 -34.89
CA SER A 816 -7.15 -33.79 -36.16
C SER A 816 -8.10 -33.91 -37.39
N LYS A 817 -9.42 -33.90 -37.12
CA LYS A 817 -10.42 -33.84 -38.17
C LYS A 817 -10.71 -32.40 -38.51
N GLN A 818 -10.67 -32.07 -39.81
CA GLN A 818 -11.02 -30.73 -40.28
C GLN A 818 -12.49 -30.43 -40.02
N GLN A 819 -12.74 -29.33 -39.34
CA GLN A 819 -14.08 -28.85 -39.02
C GLN A 819 -14.56 -27.76 -39.97
N ALA A 820 -13.64 -26.86 -40.36
CA ALA A 820 -13.97 -25.76 -41.26
C ALA A 820 -12.72 -25.25 -42.01
N GLU A 821 -12.95 -24.58 -43.13
CA GLU A 821 -11.94 -23.78 -43.82
C GLU A 821 -12.55 -22.54 -44.47
N SER A 822 -11.74 -21.52 -44.66
CA SER A 822 -12.10 -20.35 -45.46
C SER A 822 -10.86 -19.69 -46.04
N SER A 823 -10.82 -19.48 -47.34
CA SER A 823 -9.76 -18.69 -47.95
C SER A 823 -9.87 -17.22 -47.58
N PHE A 824 -8.76 -16.50 -47.58
CA PHE A 824 -8.77 -15.05 -47.35
C PHE A 824 -9.62 -14.32 -48.42
N ALA A 825 -9.69 -14.81 -49.63
CA ALA A 825 -10.56 -14.25 -50.69
C ALA A 825 -12.03 -14.29 -50.25
N LYS A 826 -12.52 -15.41 -49.69
CA LYS A 826 -13.90 -15.54 -49.18
C LYS A 826 -14.16 -14.64 -47.96
N LEU A 827 -13.15 -14.43 -47.11
CA LEU A 827 -13.24 -13.57 -45.92
C LEU A 827 -13.10 -12.09 -46.25
N SER A 828 -12.75 -11.71 -47.45
CA SER A 828 -12.50 -10.32 -47.84
C SER A 828 -13.70 -9.67 -48.53
N THR A 829 -13.69 -8.36 -48.54
CA THR A 829 -14.51 -7.43 -49.33
C THR A 829 -13.57 -6.36 -49.85
N ASP A 830 -13.59 -6.05 -51.14
CA ASP A 830 -12.74 -5.08 -51.80
C ASP A 830 -11.23 -5.25 -51.47
N GLY A 831 -10.76 -6.53 -51.46
CA GLY A 831 -9.37 -6.89 -51.23
C GLY A 831 -8.89 -6.79 -49.76
N LYS A 832 -9.78 -6.46 -48.84
CA LYS A 832 -9.47 -6.39 -47.38
C LYS A 832 -10.29 -7.40 -46.61
N ILE A 833 -9.69 -8.03 -45.60
CA ILE A 833 -10.41 -8.94 -44.71
C ILE A 833 -11.55 -8.17 -44.03
N ASN A 834 -12.77 -8.65 -44.26
CA ASN A 834 -13.98 -8.09 -43.66
C ASN A 834 -14.14 -8.64 -42.23
N GLN A 835 -14.19 -7.74 -41.27
CA GLN A 835 -14.28 -8.07 -39.84
C GLN A 835 -15.51 -8.94 -39.51
N GLU A 836 -16.67 -8.61 -40.06
CA GLU A 836 -17.93 -9.34 -39.80
C GLU A 836 -17.88 -10.77 -40.36
N LYS A 837 -17.36 -10.94 -41.60
CA LYS A 837 -17.18 -12.28 -42.22
C LYS A 837 -16.22 -13.14 -41.39
N LEU A 838 -15.10 -12.55 -40.93
CA LEU A 838 -14.12 -13.27 -40.10
C LEU A 838 -14.75 -13.63 -38.75
N LEU A 839 -15.43 -12.68 -38.11
CA LEU A 839 -16.12 -12.90 -36.84
C LEU A 839 -17.17 -14.00 -36.93
N LYS A 840 -17.99 -13.97 -37.98
CA LYS A 840 -19.01 -14.99 -38.25
C LYS A 840 -18.37 -16.38 -38.44
N PHE A 841 -17.29 -16.48 -39.24
CA PHE A 841 -16.57 -17.71 -39.44
C PHE A 841 -16.00 -18.29 -38.13
N LEU A 842 -15.34 -17.46 -37.32
CA LEU A 842 -14.76 -17.91 -36.06
C LEU A 842 -15.84 -18.27 -35.02
N LYS A 843 -16.93 -17.51 -34.92
CA LYS A 843 -18.07 -17.82 -34.01
C LYS A 843 -18.73 -19.15 -34.36
N ALA A 844 -18.95 -19.42 -35.64
CA ALA A 844 -19.59 -20.66 -36.10
C ALA A 844 -18.74 -21.90 -35.81
N ASN A 845 -17.42 -21.73 -35.69
CA ASN A 845 -16.47 -22.84 -35.59
C ASN A 845 -15.62 -22.78 -34.30
N GLN A 846 -16.11 -22.10 -33.25
CA GLN A 846 -15.41 -22.04 -31.97
C GLN A 846 -15.52 -23.37 -31.20
N TYR A 847 -14.56 -23.60 -30.30
CA TYR A 847 -14.63 -24.75 -29.39
C TYR A 847 -15.92 -24.66 -28.53
N PRO A 848 -16.69 -25.76 -28.44
CA PRO A 848 -18.00 -25.73 -27.80
C PRO A 848 -17.92 -25.36 -26.31
N ILE A 849 -18.82 -24.50 -25.86
CA ILE A 849 -19.04 -24.25 -24.47
C ILE A 849 -19.79 -25.44 -23.88
N ARG A 850 -19.22 -26.05 -22.84
CA ARG A 850 -19.84 -27.23 -22.17
C ARG A 850 -20.51 -26.78 -20.88
N ASP A 851 -21.39 -27.63 -20.35
CA ASP A 851 -21.89 -27.49 -18.98
C ASP A 851 -20.97 -28.21 -18.02
N ALA A 852 -20.42 -27.47 -17.06
CA ALA A 852 -19.49 -28.00 -16.06
C ALA A 852 -20.20 -28.90 -15.05
N ASN A 853 -21.51 -28.68 -14.80
CA ASN A 853 -22.29 -29.54 -13.89
C ASN A 853 -22.48 -30.93 -14.50
N GLU A 854 -22.88 -31.03 -15.77
CA GLU A 854 -23.00 -32.31 -16.46
C GLU A 854 -21.68 -33.10 -16.51
N LEU A 855 -20.56 -32.38 -16.68
CA LEU A 855 -19.23 -33.00 -16.66
C LEU A 855 -18.88 -33.56 -15.29
N LEU A 856 -19.17 -32.81 -14.22
CA LEU A 856 -18.91 -33.24 -12.85
C LEU A 856 -19.80 -34.42 -12.48
N GLU A 857 -21.09 -34.35 -12.75
CA GLU A 857 -22.06 -35.44 -12.50
C GLU A 857 -21.66 -36.73 -13.24
N THR A 858 -21.28 -36.62 -14.51
CA THR A 858 -20.81 -37.76 -15.30
C THR A 858 -19.56 -38.39 -14.70
N ALA A 859 -18.59 -37.56 -14.29
CA ALA A 859 -17.37 -38.06 -13.66
C ALA A 859 -17.61 -38.72 -12.33
N LEU A 860 -18.49 -38.20 -11.49
CA LEU A 860 -18.85 -38.79 -10.21
C LEU A 860 -19.57 -40.13 -10.41
N LYS A 861 -20.49 -40.24 -11.37
CA LYS A 861 -21.16 -41.49 -11.71
C LYS A 861 -20.13 -42.56 -12.18
N GLN A 862 -19.25 -42.22 -13.10
CA GLN A 862 -18.17 -43.11 -13.54
C GLN A 862 -17.23 -43.51 -12.39
N ALA A 863 -16.92 -42.58 -11.50
CA ALA A 863 -16.08 -42.84 -10.31
C ALA A 863 -16.73 -43.87 -9.40
N LYS A 864 -18.04 -43.80 -9.22
CA LYS A 864 -18.82 -44.76 -8.41
C LYS A 864 -18.84 -46.15 -9.06
N GLU A 865 -19.08 -46.25 -10.38
CA GLU A 865 -19.09 -47.46 -11.16
C GLU A 865 -17.72 -48.15 -11.21
N GLN A 866 -16.64 -47.41 -11.31
CA GLN A 866 -15.28 -47.92 -11.46
C GLN A 866 -14.49 -47.99 -10.14
N ASN A 867 -15.09 -47.61 -9.02
CA ASN A 867 -14.44 -47.46 -7.70
C ASN A 867 -13.15 -46.59 -7.85
N LYS A 868 -13.34 -45.35 -8.29
CA LYS A 868 -12.27 -44.33 -8.49
C LYS A 868 -12.59 -43.04 -7.73
N ARG A 869 -11.62 -42.15 -7.70
CA ARG A 869 -11.76 -40.77 -7.23
C ARG A 869 -11.90 -39.80 -8.40
N VAL A 870 -12.38 -38.57 -8.16
CA VAL A 870 -12.46 -37.54 -9.19
C VAL A 870 -11.48 -36.42 -8.89
N ILE A 871 -10.57 -36.14 -9.82
CA ILE A 871 -9.74 -34.91 -9.80
C ILE A 871 -10.48 -33.83 -10.58
N VAL A 872 -10.87 -32.78 -9.89
CA VAL A 872 -11.49 -31.60 -10.52
C VAL A 872 -10.45 -30.49 -10.60
N GLN A 873 -10.08 -30.10 -11.80
CA GLN A 873 -9.10 -29.03 -12.06
C GLN A 873 -9.77 -27.80 -12.65
N GLU A 874 -9.57 -26.66 -12.02
CA GLU A 874 -9.91 -25.36 -12.59
C GLU A 874 -8.84 -24.92 -13.59
N THR A 875 -9.24 -24.50 -14.79
CA THR A 875 -8.32 -24.17 -15.88
C THR A 875 -8.81 -23.01 -16.74
N ALA A 876 -7.88 -22.39 -17.47
CA ALA A 876 -8.16 -21.43 -18.53
C ALA A 876 -7.11 -21.53 -19.65
N THR A 877 -7.46 -21.23 -20.87
CA THR A 877 -6.59 -21.39 -22.05
C THR A 877 -5.36 -20.49 -22.03
N TRP A 878 -5.40 -19.37 -21.30
CA TRP A 878 -4.29 -18.45 -21.09
C TRP A 878 -3.34 -18.87 -19.98
N CYS A 879 -3.69 -19.85 -19.16
CA CYS A 879 -2.96 -20.27 -17.99
C CYS A 879 -1.78 -21.18 -18.34
N GLY A 880 -0.56 -20.65 -18.28
CA GLY A 880 0.68 -21.42 -18.53
C GLY A 880 0.87 -22.61 -17.59
N PRO A 881 0.81 -22.41 -16.25
CA PRO A 881 0.90 -23.52 -15.28
C PRO A 881 -0.19 -24.59 -15.46
N CYS A 882 -1.42 -24.22 -15.89
CA CYS A 882 -2.48 -25.18 -16.19
C CYS A 882 -2.11 -26.08 -17.38
N ARG A 883 -1.44 -25.52 -18.37
CA ARG A 883 -0.93 -26.26 -19.52
C ARG A 883 0.14 -27.27 -19.10
N LEU A 884 1.09 -26.84 -18.25
CA LEU A 884 2.13 -27.73 -17.74
C LEU A 884 1.53 -28.90 -16.95
N LEU A 885 0.55 -28.62 -16.08
CA LEU A 885 -0.17 -29.67 -15.35
C LEU A 885 -0.89 -30.62 -16.31
N SER A 886 -1.50 -30.11 -17.38
CA SER A 886 -2.17 -30.91 -18.38
C SER A 886 -1.20 -31.81 -19.18
N LEU A 887 -0.02 -31.29 -19.53
CA LEU A 887 1.03 -32.08 -20.21
C LEU A 887 1.58 -33.19 -19.32
N TYR A 888 1.85 -32.89 -18.06
CA TYR A 888 2.27 -33.84 -17.05
C TYR A 888 1.25 -34.97 -16.89
N LEU A 889 -0.01 -34.63 -16.64
CA LEU A 889 -1.05 -35.65 -16.45
C LEU A 889 -1.35 -36.46 -17.70
N ASP A 890 -1.16 -35.92 -18.92
CA ASP A 890 -1.25 -36.67 -20.17
C ASP A 890 -0.09 -37.69 -20.27
N ARG A 891 1.12 -37.31 -19.89
CA ARG A 891 2.31 -38.16 -19.91
C ARG A 891 2.21 -39.31 -18.93
N GLU A 892 1.79 -39.02 -17.69
CA GLU A 892 1.72 -40.00 -16.60
C GLU A 892 0.36 -40.71 -16.51
N ARG A 893 -0.47 -40.62 -17.53
CA ARG A 893 -1.85 -41.08 -17.56
C ARG A 893 -1.99 -42.54 -17.17
N LYS A 894 -1.09 -43.44 -17.65
CA LYS A 894 -1.15 -44.90 -17.42
C LYS A 894 -1.10 -45.26 -15.93
N ILE A 895 -0.46 -44.43 -15.12
CA ILE A 895 -0.32 -44.66 -13.67
C ILE A 895 -1.54 -44.11 -12.95
N TRP A 896 -1.77 -42.77 -13.05
CA TRP A 896 -2.81 -42.15 -12.20
C TRP A 896 -4.25 -42.53 -12.60
N GLU A 897 -4.54 -42.86 -13.88
CA GLU A 897 -5.90 -43.22 -14.33
C GLU A 897 -6.44 -44.49 -13.69
N ARG A 898 -5.62 -45.28 -13.04
CA ARG A 898 -6.06 -46.48 -12.31
C ARG A 898 -6.97 -46.10 -11.15
N ASP A 899 -6.68 -45.01 -10.48
CA ASP A 899 -7.40 -44.57 -9.28
C ASP A 899 -8.25 -43.33 -9.48
N TYR A 900 -7.99 -42.54 -10.52
CA TYR A 900 -8.62 -41.25 -10.69
C TYR A 900 -9.29 -41.09 -12.07
N ILE A 901 -10.40 -40.35 -12.07
CA ILE A 901 -11.02 -39.72 -13.23
C ILE A 901 -10.70 -38.23 -13.15
N TRP A 902 -10.11 -37.68 -14.18
CA TRP A 902 -9.70 -36.29 -14.21
C TRP A 902 -10.57 -35.46 -15.13
N ILE A 903 -11.21 -34.41 -14.57
CA ILE A 903 -11.97 -33.43 -15.31
C ILE A 903 -11.36 -32.04 -15.18
N LYS A 904 -11.40 -31.29 -16.28
CA LYS A 904 -10.95 -29.90 -16.35
C LYS A 904 -12.16 -29.02 -16.54
N LEU A 905 -12.37 -28.07 -15.63
CA LEU A 905 -13.42 -27.08 -15.71
C LEU A 905 -12.81 -25.78 -16.22
N ASP A 906 -13.13 -25.44 -17.45
CA ASP A 906 -12.62 -24.24 -18.13
C ASP A 906 -13.46 -23.02 -17.75
N HIS A 907 -12.82 -21.87 -17.51
CA HIS A 907 -13.50 -20.63 -17.15
C HIS A 907 -14.55 -20.17 -18.17
N ARG A 908 -14.46 -20.63 -19.40
CA ARG A 908 -15.44 -20.33 -20.45
C ARG A 908 -16.74 -21.12 -20.33
N TRP A 909 -16.76 -22.19 -19.54
CA TRP A 909 -17.88 -23.13 -19.49
C TRP A 909 -18.95 -22.71 -18.48
N THR A 910 -20.23 -23.01 -18.81
CA THR A 910 -21.36 -22.73 -17.94
C THR A 910 -21.22 -23.51 -16.62
N GLY A 911 -21.48 -22.87 -15.50
CA GLY A 911 -21.44 -23.49 -14.18
C GLY A 911 -20.02 -23.65 -13.58
N THR A 912 -18.95 -23.40 -14.32
CA THR A 912 -17.57 -23.56 -13.79
C THR A 912 -17.34 -22.66 -12.58
N HIS A 913 -17.73 -21.40 -12.65
CA HIS A 913 -17.48 -20.43 -11.58
C HIS A 913 -18.19 -20.82 -10.28
N GLU A 914 -19.43 -21.26 -10.37
CA GLU A 914 -20.26 -21.68 -9.24
C GLU A 914 -19.71 -22.95 -8.58
N ILE A 915 -19.32 -23.94 -9.38
CA ILE A 915 -18.72 -25.19 -8.87
C ILE A 915 -17.40 -24.86 -8.16
N MET A 916 -16.53 -24.09 -8.79
CA MET A 916 -15.23 -23.78 -8.23
C MET A 916 -15.32 -22.92 -6.99
N LYS A 917 -16.24 -21.98 -6.93
CA LYS A 917 -16.55 -21.18 -5.75
C LYS A 917 -16.96 -22.08 -4.57
N LYS A 918 -17.83 -23.05 -4.81
CA LYS A 918 -18.26 -24.02 -3.80
C LYS A 918 -17.11 -24.93 -3.34
N LEU A 919 -16.31 -25.48 -4.28
CA LEU A 919 -15.19 -26.36 -3.95
C LEU A 919 -14.06 -25.63 -3.21
N ARG A 920 -13.82 -24.37 -3.52
CA ARG A 920 -12.85 -23.53 -2.83
C ARG A 920 -13.33 -22.98 -1.48
N ASN A 921 -14.59 -23.13 -1.16
CA ASN A 921 -15.22 -22.49 0.01
C ASN A 921 -14.98 -20.98 0.02
N ASP A 922 -15.18 -20.34 -1.13
CA ASP A 922 -14.90 -18.92 -1.37
C ASP A 922 -13.43 -18.48 -1.16
N ALA A 923 -12.50 -19.39 -0.92
CA ALA A 923 -11.09 -19.05 -0.75
C ALA A 923 -10.50 -18.47 -2.04
N PRO A 924 -9.81 -17.31 -1.98
CA PRO A 924 -9.12 -16.74 -3.13
C PRO A 924 -7.93 -17.62 -3.53
N GLY A 925 -7.51 -17.54 -4.79
CA GLY A 925 -6.29 -18.24 -5.23
C GLY A 925 -6.15 -18.23 -6.75
N GLY A 926 -4.91 -18.50 -7.22
CA GLY A 926 -4.59 -18.64 -8.62
C GLY A 926 -5.04 -19.98 -9.23
N ILE A 927 -4.86 -20.13 -10.53
CA ILE A 927 -5.05 -21.41 -11.25
C ILE A 927 -3.71 -21.92 -11.79
N PRO A 928 -3.54 -23.28 -11.96
CA PRO A 928 -4.52 -24.33 -11.72
C PRO A 928 -4.82 -24.48 -10.22
N TRP A 929 -6.08 -24.55 -9.88
CA TRP A 929 -6.53 -25.04 -8.58
C TRP A 929 -7.25 -26.37 -8.79
N TRP A 930 -7.10 -27.31 -7.87
CA TRP A 930 -7.69 -28.62 -8.04
C TRP A 930 -7.97 -29.30 -6.71
N ALA A 931 -8.93 -30.19 -6.76
CA ALA A 931 -9.36 -30.99 -5.63
C ALA A 931 -9.54 -32.46 -6.03
N ILE A 932 -9.34 -33.35 -5.07
CA ILE A 932 -9.68 -34.78 -5.23
C ILE A 932 -10.94 -35.04 -4.43
N LEU A 933 -11.98 -35.53 -5.10
CA LEU A 933 -13.27 -35.87 -4.52
C LEU A 933 -13.42 -37.40 -4.42
N ASP A 934 -14.21 -37.86 -3.46
CA ASP A 934 -14.76 -39.21 -3.51
C ASP A 934 -15.87 -39.31 -4.58
N ALA A 935 -16.40 -40.50 -4.75
CA ALA A 935 -17.45 -40.77 -5.74
C ALA A 935 -18.82 -40.17 -5.41
N ASP A 936 -19.00 -39.66 -4.20
CA ASP A 936 -20.20 -38.93 -3.76
C ASP A 936 -20.02 -37.41 -3.82
N GLY A 937 -18.88 -36.93 -4.32
CA GLY A 937 -18.56 -35.52 -4.52
C GLY A 937 -18.01 -34.81 -3.28
N LYS A 938 -17.70 -35.53 -2.21
CA LYS A 938 -17.07 -34.98 -1.00
C LYS A 938 -15.58 -34.71 -1.26
N ILE A 939 -15.10 -33.52 -0.87
CA ILE A 939 -13.69 -33.17 -0.96
C ILE A 939 -12.88 -34.02 0.02
N LEU A 940 -11.89 -34.73 -0.49
CA LEU A 940 -10.90 -35.48 0.28
C LEU A 940 -9.66 -34.65 0.58
N VAL A 941 -9.19 -33.90 -0.44
CA VAL A 941 -8.01 -33.04 -0.34
C VAL A 941 -8.03 -32.01 -1.48
N THR A 942 -7.36 -30.88 -1.26
CA THR A 942 -7.24 -29.83 -2.26
C THR A 942 -5.77 -29.51 -2.56
N SER A 943 -5.53 -28.79 -3.64
CA SER A 943 -4.21 -28.24 -3.99
C SER A 943 -3.73 -27.11 -3.06
N ASN A 944 -4.49 -26.75 -2.04
CA ASN A 944 -4.03 -25.85 -0.98
C ASN A 944 -3.13 -26.63 -0.01
N ASN A 945 -1.97 -26.05 0.31
CA ASN A 945 -1.01 -26.68 1.21
C ASN A 945 -1.54 -26.68 2.65
N ASP A 946 -1.53 -27.83 3.34
CA ASP A 946 -2.04 -27.99 4.72
C ASP A 946 -1.29 -27.12 5.75
N GLN A 947 -0.06 -26.72 5.47
CA GLN A 947 0.72 -25.79 6.30
C GLN A 947 0.37 -24.32 6.02
N ASP A 948 -0.40 -24.08 4.96
CA ASP A 948 -0.73 -22.76 4.46
C ASP A 948 -2.04 -22.85 3.66
N GLU A 949 -3.18 -22.95 4.38
CA GLU A 949 -4.52 -23.21 3.79
C GLU A 949 -4.91 -22.31 2.61
N ASP A 950 -4.28 -21.14 2.45
CA ASP A 950 -4.53 -20.21 1.34
C ASP A 950 -3.51 -20.36 0.19
N GLN A 951 -2.50 -21.23 0.33
CA GLN A 951 -1.47 -21.36 -0.70
C GLN A 951 -1.73 -22.55 -1.63
N ASN A 952 -2.38 -22.26 -2.73
CA ASN A 952 -2.53 -23.19 -3.82
C ASN A 952 -1.15 -23.57 -4.41
N ILE A 953 -0.77 -24.86 -4.41
CA ILE A 953 0.48 -25.35 -5.03
C ILE A 953 0.51 -25.19 -6.55
N GLY A 954 -0.62 -24.94 -7.19
CA GLY A 954 -0.72 -24.79 -8.64
C GLY A 954 -0.20 -26.01 -9.41
N PHE A 955 0.74 -25.78 -10.33
CA PHE A 955 1.57 -26.86 -10.89
C PHE A 955 2.70 -27.15 -9.89
N PRO A 956 2.80 -28.38 -9.32
CA PRO A 956 3.66 -28.68 -8.18
C PRO A 956 5.15 -28.83 -8.57
N SER A 957 5.75 -27.78 -9.11
CA SER A 957 7.17 -27.79 -9.55
C SER A 957 8.17 -27.55 -8.40
N SER A 958 7.75 -26.89 -7.31
CA SER A 958 8.57 -26.65 -6.14
C SER A 958 8.71 -27.89 -5.26
N THR A 959 9.71 -27.93 -4.37
CA THR A 959 9.89 -29.03 -3.43
C THR A 959 8.67 -29.19 -2.50
N SER A 960 8.22 -28.09 -1.88
CA SER A 960 7.03 -28.10 -1.03
C SER A 960 5.74 -28.48 -1.79
N GLY A 961 5.62 -28.05 -3.04
CA GLY A 961 4.50 -28.42 -3.91
C GLY A 961 4.49 -29.93 -4.20
N ARG A 962 5.65 -30.53 -4.50
CA ARG A 962 5.77 -31.98 -4.73
C ARG A 962 5.48 -32.78 -3.45
N GLU A 963 5.93 -32.33 -2.31
CA GLU A 963 5.63 -32.94 -1.02
C GLU A 963 4.14 -32.92 -0.71
N HIS A 964 3.48 -31.81 -0.95
CA HIS A 964 2.02 -31.70 -0.79
C HIS A 964 1.29 -32.61 -1.78
N TYR A 965 1.71 -32.62 -3.04
CA TYR A 965 1.14 -33.53 -4.04
C TYR A 965 1.29 -35.01 -3.66
N LYS A 966 2.46 -35.40 -3.15
CA LYS A 966 2.68 -36.74 -2.60
C LYS A 966 1.66 -37.07 -1.51
N LYS A 967 1.49 -36.18 -0.52
CA LYS A 967 0.49 -36.37 0.56
C LYS A 967 -0.94 -36.47 0.02
N MET A 968 -1.28 -35.71 -1.04
CA MET A 968 -2.59 -35.80 -1.67
C MET A 968 -2.83 -37.20 -2.24
N LEU A 969 -1.84 -37.76 -2.94
CA LEU A 969 -1.92 -39.11 -3.51
C LEU A 969 -1.96 -40.17 -2.41
N GLU A 970 -1.06 -40.13 -1.42
CA GLU A 970 -1.04 -41.04 -0.27
C GLU A 970 -2.38 -41.09 0.47
N LYS A 971 -3.05 -39.96 0.61
CA LYS A 971 -4.35 -39.86 1.30
C LYS A 971 -5.52 -40.39 0.47
N THR A 972 -5.41 -40.39 -0.87
CA THR A 972 -6.57 -40.63 -1.75
C THR A 972 -6.43 -41.80 -2.68
N ALA A 973 -5.24 -42.39 -2.81
CA ALA A 973 -5.01 -43.59 -3.63
C ALA A 973 -5.84 -44.76 -3.17
N ILE A 974 -6.25 -45.61 -4.10
CA ILE A 974 -7.02 -46.82 -3.88
C ILE A 974 -6.19 -48.06 -4.23
N ARG A 975 -5.48 -48.02 -5.38
CA ARG A 975 -4.70 -49.14 -5.95
C ARG A 975 -3.23 -48.77 -6.15
N LEU A 976 -2.90 -47.45 -6.22
CA LEU A 976 -1.52 -47.00 -6.39
C LEU A 976 -0.74 -47.35 -5.10
N ASN A 977 0.44 -47.91 -5.31
CA ASN A 977 1.40 -48.18 -4.22
C ASN A 977 2.43 -47.03 -4.09
N ASP A 978 3.24 -47.04 -3.02
CA ASP A 978 4.24 -46.02 -2.70
C ASP A 978 5.27 -45.81 -3.83
N THR A 979 5.63 -46.89 -4.55
CA THR A 979 6.59 -46.79 -5.66
C THR A 979 5.97 -45.99 -6.80
N GLU A 980 4.74 -46.28 -7.18
CA GLU A 980 4.01 -45.57 -8.26
C GLU A 980 3.70 -44.14 -7.88
N ILE A 981 3.37 -43.86 -6.59
CA ILE A 981 3.21 -42.51 -6.08
C ILE A 981 4.54 -41.73 -6.19
N ASN A 982 5.65 -42.34 -5.79
CA ASN A 982 6.96 -41.71 -5.90
C ASN A 982 7.35 -41.45 -7.40
N GLU A 983 7.02 -42.38 -8.30
CA GLU A 983 7.24 -42.20 -9.75
C GLU A 983 6.47 -40.98 -10.28
N LEU A 984 5.20 -40.83 -9.93
CA LEU A 984 4.39 -39.66 -10.26
C LEU A 984 4.99 -38.35 -9.70
N VAL A 985 5.51 -38.35 -8.48
CA VAL A 985 6.11 -37.17 -7.85
C VAL A 985 7.45 -36.82 -8.50
N ASP A 986 8.26 -37.82 -8.83
CA ASP A 986 9.58 -37.62 -9.45
C ASP A 986 9.48 -37.17 -10.91
N ALA A 987 8.45 -37.60 -11.62
CA ALA A 987 8.16 -37.13 -12.96
C ALA A 987 7.92 -35.61 -13.07
N LEU A 988 7.51 -34.96 -11.97
CA LEU A 988 7.40 -33.49 -11.89
C LEU A 988 8.75 -32.74 -11.90
N LYS A 989 9.88 -33.43 -11.69
CA LYS A 989 11.21 -32.85 -11.75
C LYS A 989 11.70 -32.65 -13.21
N GLN A 990 11.08 -33.37 -14.14
CA GLN A 990 11.40 -33.24 -15.58
C GLN A 990 10.80 -31.94 -16.12
N LYS A 991 11.62 -31.15 -16.80
CA LYS A 991 11.13 -29.99 -17.56
C LYS A 991 10.46 -30.50 -18.81
N ASP A 992 9.16 -30.30 -18.95
CA ASP A 992 8.49 -30.38 -20.24
C ASP A 992 8.90 -29.13 -21.04
N ASP A 993 9.80 -29.28 -22.01
CA ASP A 993 10.22 -28.24 -22.96
C ASP A 993 9.07 -27.80 -23.87
#